data_b3a9f9649ba0752ffbc5510705d159e8
#
_entry.id   b3a9f9649ba0752ffbc5510705d159e8
#
_cell.length_a   1.000
_cell.length_b   1.000
_cell.length_c   1.000
_cell.angle_alpha   90.00
_cell.angle_beta   90.00
_cell.angle_gamma   90.00
#
_symmetry.space_group_name_H-M   'P 1'
#
loop_
_entity.id
_entity.type
_entity.pdbx_description
1 polymer ?
#
loop_
_entity_poly.entity_id
_entity_poly.type
_entity_poly.pdbx_seq_one_letter_code
_entity_poly.pdbx_strand_id
1 'polypeptide(L)'
;MPLALRRPRALLAVALTAIVVLAAIGQGVEDKLRPTSLSVPGTDSGRASELVHRYFGDTAPFAILLQGPAAELDRQGPALIRKLRTDPAVTTVSPWDKGSVGNLRPGPRKALILIDFHVSADEAVKTTVPYLDRTLDEQVTPPVHAAESGFASLSRATIDESVHSTEVAELIAIPFLLLVLLLVFRSPVAAAIPLAFGAVTVTASRGVLAIAANWITIDGFALTVCTMMGLALGVDYALLMVSRFREELGAGAAPLAAARMTRRTAGRTTAFAGSTLFLAMLVTLFVMPGTLLISLAGTAIVVTAISVLVATLVGPALLVVTGHNVNRWRIGGNGDGAGVMTLVRGALSRPLVAVILIGVVVMLLAAPALSLKTGPPSAEQLPTSNPAREEAELIADAIGPGWEAPFVVIAVSNKGPITEADSLAALSRWQRRIAADPGVQAVIGPAQIKRQVKPLQKTGNDLIAGRGEADPEQLTALGKKLGTATEGVRQLRSGISKASYGAGLLANGTGQAGDGAKQLEGGIAKLASGAAQAAGALDQLAAGSGKLAEGQRTAQLGAFSVEGASEDLLNGIKGNGLERARSLRAELKQRAGTDPSLAPQVREAERLVESLAIARNEAQRLNGQATRLHSGQTKLADAGAKLHKGAAKLAGATGQLPGALGKLEGGASQLVDGLGRLRGGADSLEEHLAEGFQRSQPLQTKLHEGHAEVSVSARRVNRKVDRLRHNSPGIFNSGYFVLSTLAGAPAKERKRVSGIVDIENSGQAAQMIVIPRYTFNTTGSTALNERLKRDADGLAAATGVTTGVTGAAAELIDYTTVISERIPLMIGVITLATFLILVVILRALLLAAIAVALNLVTVAVAFGVLTLLFNVPEGWPLGGHTYVDAIGAAGIFGIIFGLSIDYAVFLLMRMREHYENNASNEEAIVFGLDKTARVITGAAAIMMAVFVAFAGANIATVSQLGTGLTVAVLLDATVVRIVLLPALMLLLGDRVWWLPRPLERILPEIDLHGSRAG
;
A
#
# COMPACT_ATOMS: atom_id res chain seq x y z
N MET A 1 31.08 26.05 -0.64
CA MET A 1 31.16 24.70 -1.16
C MET A 1 30.09 23.84 -0.46
N PRO A 2 29.14 23.22 -1.13
CA PRO A 2 28.10 22.41 -0.48
C PRO A 2 28.75 21.24 0.27
N LEU A 3 28.18 20.90 1.44
CA LEU A 3 28.63 19.81 2.32
C LEU A 3 28.87 18.48 1.58
N ALA A 4 28.00 18.17 0.59
CA ALA A 4 28.08 16.97 -0.26
C ALA A 4 29.42 16.79 -1.00
N LEU A 5 30.09 17.88 -1.37
CA LEU A 5 31.36 17.84 -2.13
C LEU A 5 32.57 18.08 -1.24
N ARG A 6 32.38 18.49 0.03
CA ARG A 6 33.48 18.69 1.00
C ARG A 6 33.93 17.37 1.63
N ARG A 7 32.98 16.49 1.97
CA ARG A 7 33.23 15.17 2.59
C ARG A 7 32.36 14.08 1.95
N PRO A 8 32.60 13.69 0.67
CA PRO A 8 31.68 12.82 -0.07
C PRO A 8 31.54 11.43 0.59
N ARG A 9 32.62 10.87 1.13
CA ARG A 9 32.58 9.56 1.81
C ARG A 9 31.76 9.60 3.09
N ALA A 10 31.85 10.69 3.88
CA ALA A 10 31.05 10.84 5.09
C ALA A 10 29.55 10.98 4.76
N LEU A 11 29.20 11.76 3.74
CA LEU A 11 27.82 11.88 3.28
C LEU A 11 27.26 10.52 2.79
N LEU A 12 28.05 9.77 2.01
CA LEU A 12 27.64 8.44 1.54
C LEU A 12 27.45 7.46 2.70
N ALA A 13 28.29 7.52 3.73
CA ALA A 13 28.12 6.70 4.93
C ALA A 13 26.81 7.03 5.67
N VAL A 14 26.54 8.33 5.88
CA VAL A 14 25.27 8.78 6.51
C VAL A 14 24.06 8.39 5.66
N ALA A 15 24.11 8.59 4.35
CA ALA A 15 23.05 8.19 3.43
C ALA A 15 22.82 6.68 3.46
N LEU A 16 23.89 5.89 3.45
CA LEU A 16 23.79 4.43 3.52
C LEU A 16 23.16 3.99 4.85
N THR A 17 23.57 4.60 5.97
CA THR A 17 22.94 4.29 7.27
C THR A 17 21.45 4.63 7.27
N ALA A 18 21.08 5.80 6.74
CA ALA A 18 19.67 6.20 6.64
C ALA A 18 18.87 5.23 5.75
N ILE A 19 19.43 4.80 4.62
CA ILE A 19 18.80 3.84 3.72
C ILE A 19 18.63 2.47 4.41
N VAL A 20 19.62 1.99 5.13
CA VAL A 20 19.54 0.72 5.88
C VAL A 20 18.47 0.79 6.96
N VAL A 21 18.38 1.91 7.70
CA VAL A 21 17.32 2.12 8.69
C VAL A 21 15.94 2.14 8.03
N LEU A 22 15.79 2.89 6.94
CA LEU A 22 14.53 2.95 6.20
C LEU A 22 14.17 1.59 5.57
N ALA A 23 15.16 0.81 5.09
CA ALA A 23 14.97 -0.54 4.61
C ALA A 23 14.40 -1.45 5.70
N ALA A 24 14.98 -1.41 6.91
CA ALA A 24 14.52 -2.21 8.04
C ALA A 24 13.08 -1.85 8.45
N ILE A 25 12.74 -0.55 8.45
CA ILE A 25 11.38 -0.06 8.74
C ILE A 25 10.41 -0.46 7.62
N GLY A 26 10.85 -0.43 6.37
CA GLY A 26 10.04 -0.70 5.18
C GLY A 26 9.68 -2.17 4.99
N GLN A 27 10.38 -3.12 5.62
CA GLN A 27 10.08 -4.56 5.52
C GLN A 27 8.69 -4.95 6.04
N GLY A 28 8.12 -4.18 6.97
CA GLY A 28 6.78 -4.42 7.51
C GLY A 28 5.71 -3.48 6.95
N VAL A 29 5.92 -2.85 5.80
CA VAL A 29 4.94 -1.93 5.20
C VAL A 29 3.70 -2.67 4.71
N GLU A 30 3.84 -3.88 4.22
CA GLU A 30 2.77 -4.73 3.68
C GLU A 30 1.71 -5.04 4.75
N ASP A 31 2.11 -5.35 5.97
CA ASP A 31 1.22 -5.59 7.10
C ASP A 31 0.41 -4.36 7.52
N LYS A 32 0.85 -3.16 7.11
CA LYS A 32 0.19 -1.88 7.43
C LYS A 32 -0.74 -1.38 6.34
N LEU A 33 -0.76 -2.04 5.19
CA LEU A 33 -1.68 -1.71 4.12
C LEU A 33 -3.11 -1.97 4.58
N ARG A 34 -4.02 -1.14 4.09
CA ARG A 34 -5.44 -1.25 4.38
C ARG A 34 -6.23 -1.48 3.09
N PRO A 35 -7.37 -2.16 3.18
CA PRO A 35 -8.24 -2.30 2.04
C PRO A 35 -8.72 -0.93 1.57
N THR A 36 -8.98 -0.83 0.29
CA THR A 36 -9.49 0.40 -0.34
C THR A 36 -10.81 0.82 0.29
N SER A 37 -10.85 2.00 0.90
CA SER A 37 -12.11 2.60 1.33
C SER A 37 -12.73 3.31 0.14
N LEU A 38 -13.91 2.85 -0.25
CA LEU A 38 -14.69 3.40 -1.37
C LEU A 38 -15.63 4.52 -0.92
N SER A 39 -15.81 4.70 0.39
CA SER A 39 -16.62 5.78 0.93
C SER A 39 -15.94 7.13 0.72
N VAL A 40 -16.66 8.06 0.08
CA VAL A 40 -16.20 9.42 -0.13
C VAL A 40 -16.93 10.34 0.86
N PRO A 41 -16.21 10.99 1.79
CA PRO A 41 -16.83 11.92 2.75
C PRO A 41 -17.61 13.03 2.04
N GLY A 42 -18.82 13.31 2.53
CA GLY A 42 -19.68 14.36 2.00
C GLY A 42 -20.60 13.95 0.85
N THR A 43 -20.47 12.74 0.30
CA THR A 43 -21.45 12.16 -0.63
C THR A 43 -22.71 11.68 0.12
N ASP A 44 -23.78 11.38 -0.62
CA ASP A 44 -24.98 10.83 -0.03
C ASP A 44 -24.73 9.46 0.59
N SER A 45 -24.03 8.59 -0.14
CA SER A 45 -23.65 7.26 0.37
C SER A 45 -22.70 7.35 1.55
N GLY A 46 -21.74 8.27 1.56
CA GLY A 46 -20.81 8.49 2.68
C GLY A 46 -21.54 8.91 3.95
N ARG A 47 -22.48 9.89 3.86
CA ARG A 47 -23.30 10.30 5.01
C ARG A 47 -24.20 9.16 5.53
N ALA A 48 -24.78 8.39 4.61
CA ALA A 48 -25.57 7.22 4.98
C ALA A 48 -24.73 6.11 5.63
N SER A 49 -23.48 5.91 5.14
CA SER A 49 -22.52 4.96 5.71
C SER A 49 -22.15 5.34 7.16
N GLU A 50 -21.93 6.63 7.44
CA GLU A 50 -21.70 7.11 8.79
C GLU A 50 -22.89 6.83 9.73
N LEU A 51 -24.13 6.94 9.22
CA LEU A 51 -25.33 6.59 9.99
C LEU A 51 -25.39 5.09 10.27
N VAL A 52 -25.12 4.24 9.25
CA VAL A 52 -25.07 2.78 9.43
C VAL A 52 -24.03 2.42 10.48
N HIS A 53 -22.81 2.95 10.37
CA HIS A 53 -21.74 2.70 11.33
C HIS A 53 -22.13 3.14 12.76
N ARG A 54 -22.78 4.29 12.90
CA ARG A 54 -23.21 4.83 14.21
C ARG A 54 -24.24 3.96 14.92
N TYR A 55 -25.21 3.41 14.17
CA TYR A 55 -26.34 2.69 14.77
C TYR A 55 -26.18 1.17 14.73
N PHE A 56 -25.46 0.62 13.76
CA PHE A 56 -25.29 -0.83 13.57
C PHE A 56 -23.84 -1.31 13.78
N GLY A 57 -22.87 -0.38 13.94
CA GLY A 57 -21.46 -0.67 14.09
C GLY A 57 -20.78 -1.09 12.78
N ASP A 58 -19.57 -1.60 12.90
CA ASP A 58 -18.83 -2.16 11.79
C ASP A 58 -19.36 -3.56 11.46
N THR A 59 -19.52 -3.84 10.17
CA THR A 59 -19.95 -5.15 9.67
C THR A 59 -19.14 -5.56 8.45
N ALA A 60 -18.84 -6.86 8.37
CA ALA A 60 -18.16 -7.47 7.24
C ALA A 60 -18.99 -8.67 6.75
N PRO A 61 -19.84 -8.50 5.72
CA PRO A 61 -20.66 -9.56 5.19
C PRO A 61 -19.87 -10.47 4.26
N PHE A 62 -20.15 -11.79 4.37
CA PHE A 62 -19.65 -12.84 3.50
C PHE A 62 -20.78 -13.75 3.04
N ALA A 63 -20.63 -14.33 1.86
CA ALA A 63 -21.47 -15.39 1.34
C ALA A 63 -20.65 -16.67 1.21
N ILE A 64 -21.15 -17.79 1.72
CA ILE A 64 -20.57 -19.12 1.51
C ILE A 64 -21.53 -19.95 0.69
N LEU A 65 -21.10 -20.42 -0.45
CA LEU A 65 -21.83 -21.37 -1.30
C LEU A 65 -21.27 -22.78 -1.09
N LEU A 66 -22.10 -23.68 -0.56
CA LEU A 66 -21.76 -25.08 -0.47
C LEU A 66 -22.35 -25.81 -1.69
N GLN A 67 -21.54 -26.59 -2.40
CA GLN A 67 -21.93 -27.39 -3.56
C GLN A 67 -21.61 -28.85 -3.32
N GLY A 68 -22.62 -29.73 -3.50
CA GLY A 68 -22.43 -31.17 -3.31
C GLY A 68 -23.71 -31.97 -3.26
N PRO A 69 -23.66 -33.28 -2.96
CA PRO A 69 -24.85 -34.08 -2.75
C PRO A 69 -25.72 -33.57 -1.62
N ALA A 70 -27.04 -33.54 -1.78
CA ALA A 70 -27.99 -32.97 -0.82
C ALA A 70 -27.82 -33.56 0.61
N ALA A 71 -27.62 -34.87 0.70
CA ALA A 71 -27.43 -35.55 2.00
C ALA A 71 -26.17 -35.06 2.74
N GLU A 72 -25.07 -34.81 2.00
CA GLU A 72 -23.81 -34.28 2.57
C GLU A 72 -23.94 -32.81 2.91
N LEU A 73 -24.63 -32.02 2.10
CA LEU A 73 -24.93 -30.62 2.45
C LEU A 73 -25.74 -30.54 3.75
N ASP A 74 -26.73 -31.40 3.94
CA ASP A 74 -27.54 -31.45 5.17
C ASP A 74 -26.75 -31.97 6.40
N ARG A 75 -25.66 -32.69 6.19
CA ARG A 75 -24.73 -33.12 7.23
C ARG A 75 -23.69 -32.06 7.60
N GLN A 76 -22.95 -31.57 6.61
CA GLN A 76 -21.79 -30.67 6.79
C GLN A 76 -22.22 -29.22 7.03
N GLY A 77 -23.26 -28.74 6.35
CA GLY A 77 -23.71 -27.35 6.48
C GLY A 77 -24.13 -26.95 7.90
N PRO A 78 -25.01 -27.75 8.59
CA PRO A 78 -25.33 -27.47 10.00
C PRO A 78 -24.12 -27.57 10.94
N ALA A 79 -23.11 -28.43 10.64
CA ALA A 79 -21.89 -28.53 11.43
C ALA A 79 -21.04 -27.27 11.31
N LEU A 80 -20.81 -26.80 10.08
CA LEU A 80 -20.14 -25.54 9.79
C LEU A 80 -20.81 -24.36 10.49
N ILE A 81 -22.13 -24.24 10.40
CA ILE A 81 -22.87 -23.14 11.05
C ILE A 81 -22.72 -23.20 12.58
N ARG A 82 -22.74 -24.40 13.18
CA ARG A 82 -22.51 -24.53 14.62
C ARG A 82 -21.11 -24.04 15.02
N LYS A 83 -20.09 -24.36 14.22
CA LYS A 83 -18.71 -23.91 14.46
C LYS A 83 -18.62 -22.39 14.34
N LEU A 84 -19.13 -21.80 13.27
CA LEU A 84 -19.12 -20.35 13.05
C LEU A 84 -19.85 -19.59 14.17
N ARG A 85 -20.96 -20.12 14.65
CA ARG A 85 -21.74 -19.52 15.77
C ARG A 85 -21.08 -19.65 17.15
N THR A 86 -19.96 -20.32 17.29
CA THR A 86 -19.17 -20.26 18.52
C THR A 86 -18.53 -18.91 18.73
N ASP A 87 -18.30 -18.15 17.67
CA ASP A 87 -17.84 -16.78 17.75
C ASP A 87 -19.02 -15.83 18.04
N PRO A 88 -18.99 -15.05 19.13
CA PRO A 88 -20.04 -14.10 19.48
C PRO A 88 -20.15 -12.94 18.47
N ALA A 89 -19.08 -12.62 17.72
CA ALA A 89 -19.09 -11.58 16.71
C ALA A 89 -19.80 -12.01 15.41
N VAL A 90 -20.18 -13.28 15.26
CA VAL A 90 -20.71 -13.84 14.03
C VAL A 90 -22.24 -13.93 14.03
N THR A 91 -22.85 -13.38 12.99
CA THR A 91 -24.28 -13.58 12.67
C THR A 91 -24.40 -14.39 11.41
N THR A 92 -25.19 -15.49 11.41
CA THR A 92 -25.37 -16.33 10.23
C THR A 92 -26.83 -16.48 9.85
N VAL A 93 -27.12 -16.48 8.54
CA VAL A 93 -28.43 -16.83 7.98
C VAL A 93 -28.24 -18.01 7.03
N SER A 94 -28.99 -19.07 7.24
CA SER A 94 -28.76 -20.34 6.50
C SER A 94 -30.06 -21.00 6.06
N PRO A 95 -30.02 -21.90 5.06
CA PRO A 95 -31.20 -22.63 4.61
C PRO A 95 -31.76 -23.62 5.64
N TRP A 96 -30.99 -23.97 6.67
CA TRP A 96 -31.40 -24.86 7.76
C TRP A 96 -32.05 -24.12 8.96
N ASP A 97 -32.13 -22.79 8.89
CA ASP A 97 -32.77 -21.98 9.91
C ASP A 97 -34.28 -21.93 9.72
N LYS A 98 -35.07 -22.18 10.80
CA LYS A 98 -36.52 -22.05 10.74
C LYS A 98 -36.93 -20.61 10.37
N GLY A 99 -37.71 -20.48 9.29
CA GLY A 99 -38.15 -19.17 8.78
C GLY A 99 -37.04 -18.38 8.10
N SER A 100 -36.08 -19.05 7.46
CA SER A 100 -35.06 -18.41 6.62
C SER A 100 -35.71 -17.60 5.50
N VAL A 101 -35.13 -16.46 5.18
CA VAL A 101 -35.66 -15.49 4.20
C VAL A 101 -34.92 -15.70 2.88
N GLY A 102 -35.66 -15.71 1.77
CA GLY A 102 -35.11 -15.86 0.45
C GLY A 102 -34.84 -17.31 0.04
N ASN A 103 -34.46 -17.48 -1.19
CA ASN A 103 -34.11 -18.81 -1.73
C ASN A 103 -32.63 -19.11 -1.47
N LEU A 104 -32.31 -19.52 -0.24
CA LEU A 104 -30.93 -19.91 0.16
C LEU A 104 -30.56 -21.33 -0.34
N ARG A 105 -31.45 -21.98 -1.09
CA ARG A 105 -31.16 -23.21 -1.86
C ARG A 105 -31.45 -22.97 -3.34
N PRO A 106 -30.51 -22.37 -4.08
CA PRO A 106 -30.70 -22.09 -5.49
C PRO A 106 -30.78 -23.34 -6.38
N GLY A 107 -30.57 -24.52 -5.78
CA GLY A 107 -30.71 -25.82 -6.43
C GLY A 107 -30.55 -26.97 -5.45
N PRO A 108 -30.86 -28.22 -5.85
CA PRO A 108 -30.81 -29.38 -4.96
C PRO A 108 -29.40 -29.72 -4.48
N ARG A 109 -28.39 -29.28 -5.19
CA ARG A 109 -26.98 -29.51 -4.91
C ARG A 109 -26.23 -28.24 -4.42
N LYS A 110 -26.95 -27.16 -4.12
CA LYS A 110 -26.39 -25.88 -3.72
C LYS A 110 -27.07 -25.38 -2.45
N ALA A 111 -26.29 -24.87 -1.50
CA ALA A 111 -26.77 -24.25 -0.27
C ALA A 111 -25.95 -22.99 0.01
N LEU A 112 -26.62 -21.85 0.24
CA LEU A 112 -26.01 -20.58 0.52
C LEU A 112 -26.11 -20.26 2.01
N ILE A 113 -25.01 -19.85 2.61
CA ILE A 113 -24.93 -19.34 3.98
C ILE A 113 -24.47 -17.88 3.90
N LEU A 114 -25.26 -16.99 4.48
CA LEU A 114 -24.86 -15.59 4.61
C LEU A 114 -24.32 -15.40 6.03
N ILE A 115 -23.18 -14.73 6.12
CA ILE A 115 -22.47 -14.49 7.37
C ILE A 115 -22.17 -13.00 7.46
N ASP A 116 -22.32 -12.47 8.65
CA ASP A 116 -21.90 -11.11 8.97
C ASP A 116 -21.02 -11.14 10.23
N PHE A 117 -19.80 -10.64 10.08
CA PHE A 117 -18.86 -10.46 11.17
C PHE A 117 -18.95 -9.01 11.64
N HIS A 118 -19.19 -8.81 12.93
CA HIS A 118 -19.21 -7.48 13.54
C HIS A 118 -17.77 -7.02 13.87
N VAL A 119 -17.02 -6.74 12.80
CA VAL A 119 -15.61 -6.33 12.85
C VAL A 119 -15.37 -5.24 11.79
N SER A 120 -14.30 -4.47 11.97
CA SER A 120 -13.90 -3.47 10.96
C SER A 120 -13.42 -4.12 9.66
N ALA A 121 -13.48 -3.41 8.55
CA ALA A 121 -13.01 -3.90 7.24
C ALA A 121 -11.52 -4.30 7.28
N ASP A 122 -10.68 -3.58 8.02
CA ASP A 122 -9.25 -3.88 8.19
C ASP A 122 -9.05 -5.21 8.95
N GLU A 123 -9.81 -5.43 10.02
CA GLU A 123 -9.78 -6.67 10.78
C GLU A 123 -10.35 -7.85 9.97
N ALA A 124 -11.39 -7.60 9.19
CA ALA A 124 -11.97 -8.60 8.31
C ALA A 124 -10.94 -9.12 7.30
N VAL A 125 -10.20 -8.23 6.64
CA VAL A 125 -9.16 -8.60 5.67
C VAL A 125 -7.99 -9.35 6.34
N LYS A 126 -7.52 -8.90 7.50
CA LYS A 126 -6.29 -9.41 8.13
C LYS A 126 -6.50 -10.68 8.94
N THR A 127 -7.64 -10.81 9.62
CA THR A 127 -7.87 -11.88 10.59
C THR A 127 -9.06 -12.75 10.24
N THR A 128 -10.19 -12.14 9.79
CA THR A 128 -11.43 -12.88 9.58
C THR A 128 -11.39 -13.75 8.33
N VAL A 129 -10.89 -13.24 7.20
CA VAL A 129 -10.73 -14.04 5.97
C VAL A 129 -9.85 -15.26 6.23
N PRO A 130 -8.62 -15.14 6.78
CA PRO A 130 -7.81 -16.33 7.11
C PRO A 130 -8.43 -17.27 8.14
N TYR A 131 -9.28 -16.77 9.03
CA TYR A 131 -10.03 -17.60 9.95
C TYR A 131 -11.13 -18.38 9.21
N LEU A 132 -11.83 -17.71 8.30
CA LEU A 132 -12.90 -18.30 7.52
C LEU A 132 -12.36 -19.41 6.59
N ASP A 133 -11.30 -19.12 5.82
CA ASP A 133 -10.61 -20.07 4.96
C ASP A 133 -10.24 -21.36 5.72
N ARG A 134 -9.53 -21.21 6.84
CA ARG A 134 -9.16 -22.35 7.69
C ARG A 134 -10.38 -23.11 8.21
N THR A 135 -11.44 -22.39 8.58
CA THR A 135 -12.66 -23.03 9.08
C THR A 135 -13.38 -23.80 7.99
N LEU A 136 -13.40 -23.30 6.75
CA LEU A 136 -13.96 -24.00 5.61
C LEU A 136 -13.14 -25.26 5.28
N ASP A 137 -11.83 -25.16 5.23
CA ASP A 137 -10.93 -26.29 4.98
C ASP A 137 -11.07 -27.40 6.04
N GLU A 138 -11.27 -27.03 7.32
CA GLU A 138 -11.43 -27.99 8.41
C GLU A 138 -12.81 -28.65 8.45
N GLN A 139 -13.88 -27.92 8.09
CA GLN A 139 -15.25 -28.35 8.30
C GLN A 139 -15.93 -28.87 7.05
N VAL A 140 -15.44 -28.52 5.86
CA VAL A 140 -16.01 -28.94 4.58
C VAL A 140 -15.08 -29.94 3.92
N THR A 141 -15.59 -31.12 3.67
CA THR A 141 -14.80 -32.22 3.08
C THR A 141 -15.46 -32.77 1.82
N PRO A 142 -14.70 -33.30 0.87
CA PRO A 142 -15.26 -33.92 -0.33
C PRO A 142 -16.32 -34.97 0.02
N PRO A 143 -17.43 -35.09 -0.74
CA PRO A 143 -17.67 -34.45 -2.05
C PRO A 143 -18.36 -33.08 -1.98
N VAL A 144 -18.33 -32.36 -0.87
CA VAL A 144 -18.83 -31.01 -0.74
C VAL A 144 -17.67 -30.04 -0.99
N HIS A 145 -17.90 -29.03 -1.83
CA HIS A 145 -16.99 -27.92 -2.05
C HIS A 145 -17.61 -26.65 -1.48
N ALA A 146 -16.81 -25.84 -0.83
CA ALA A 146 -17.18 -24.51 -0.36
C ALA A 146 -16.54 -23.46 -1.27
N ALA A 147 -17.29 -22.45 -1.64
CA ALA A 147 -16.81 -21.19 -2.21
C ALA A 147 -17.21 -20.07 -1.27
N GLU A 148 -16.29 -19.14 -0.97
CA GLU A 148 -16.59 -18.02 -0.13
C GLU A 148 -16.32 -16.71 -0.87
N SER A 149 -17.14 -15.69 -0.66
CA SER A 149 -16.89 -14.36 -1.20
C SER A 149 -17.48 -13.28 -0.31
N GLY A 150 -16.82 -12.16 -0.33
CA GLY A 150 -17.20 -10.93 0.35
C GLY A 150 -16.24 -9.82 -0.01
N PHE A 151 -16.60 -8.57 0.33
CA PHE A 151 -15.72 -7.43 0.05
C PHE A 151 -14.32 -7.61 0.69
N ALA A 152 -14.25 -8.19 1.89
CA ALA A 152 -12.97 -8.41 2.57
C ALA A 152 -12.11 -9.48 1.87
N SER A 153 -12.71 -10.58 1.38
CA SER A 153 -12.00 -11.64 0.65
C SER A 153 -11.44 -11.12 -0.67
N LEU A 154 -12.28 -10.43 -1.45
CA LEU A 154 -11.85 -9.80 -2.69
C LEU A 154 -10.78 -8.73 -2.47
N SER A 155 -10.92 -7.92 -1.43
CA SER A 155 -9.92 -6.91 -1.07
C SER A 155 -8.59 -7.55 -0.68
N ARG A 156 -8.62 -8.65 0.10
CA ARG A 156 -7.41 -9.41 0.45
C ARG A 156 -6.76 -9.98 -0.79
N ALA A 157 -7.53 -10.67 -1.64
CA ALA A 157 -7.01 -11.25 -2.88
C ALA A 157 -6.42 -10.17 -3.81
N THR A 158 -7.05 -9.00 -3.88
CA THR A 158 -6.53 -7.85 -4.65
C THR A 158 -5.21 -7.32 -4.10
N ILE A 159 -5.08 -7.19 -2.78
CA ILE A 159 -3.83 -6.76 -2.14
C ILE A 159 -2.73 -7.80 -2.39
N ASP A 160 -3.01 -9.08 -2.11
CA ASP A 160 -2.05 -10.17 -2.27
C ASP A 160 -1.60 -10.30 -3.73
N GLU A 161 -2.52 -10.22 -4.71
CA GLU A 161 -2.20 -10.26 -6.14
C GLU A 161 -1.43 -9.00 -6.59
N SER A 162 -1.75 -7.82 -6.04
CA SER A 162 -1.03 -6.57 -6.35
C SER A 162 0.42 -6.63 -5.87
N VAL A 163 0.65 -7.17 -4.66
CA VAL A 163 2.00 -7.38 -4.11
C VAL A 163 2.75 -8.41 -4.96
N HIS A 164 2.15 -9.56 -5.23
CA HIS A 164 2.75 -10.61 -6.04
C HIS A 164 3.08 -10.14 -7.47
N SER A 165 2.12 -9.48 -8.12
CA SER A 165 2.33 -8.90 -9.47
C SER A 165 3.45 -7.85 -9.47
N THR A 166 3.59 -7.08 -8.38
CA THR A 166 4.67 -6.09 -8.23
C THR A 166 6.02 -6.78 -8.09
N GLU A 167 6.14 -7.85 -7.30
CA GLU A 167 7.36 -8.64 -7.15
C GLU A 167 7.79 -9.29 -8.47
N VAL A 168 6.86 -9.88 -9.21
CA VAL A 168 7.11 -10.45 -10.53
C VAL A 168 7.56 -9.39 -11.52
N ALA A 169 6.89 -8.22 -11.51
CA ALA A 169 7.27 -7.10 -12.36
C ALA A 169 8.68 -6.58 -12.02
N GLU A 170 9.06 -6.49 -10.73
CA GLU A 170 10.42 -6.14 -10.29
C GLU A 170 11.46 -7.15 -10.81
N LEU A 171 11.17 -8.45 -10.69
CA LEU A 171 12.04 -9.52 -11.13
C LEU A 171 12.31 -9.46 -12.65
N ILE A 172 11.31 -9.07 -13.44
CA ILE A 172 11.43 -8.89 -14.89
C ILE A 172 12.09 -7.54 -15.23
N ALA A 173 11.66 -6.46 -14.53
CA ALA A 173 12.13 -5.11 -14.82
C ALA A 173 13.64 -4.94 -14.58
N ILE A 174 14.18 -5.48 -13.48
CA ILE A 174 15.58 -5.24 -13.09
C ILE A 174 16.58 -5.80 -14.11
N PRO A 175 16.50 -7.06 -14.59
CA PRO A 175 17.39 -7.56 -15.65
C PRO A 175 17.22 -6.82 -16.97
N PHE A 176 15.97 -6.52 -17.35
CA PHE A 176 15.69 -5.79 -18.59
C PHE A 176 16.22 -4.35 -18.52
N LEU A 177 16.02 -3.69 -17.40
CA LEU A 177 16.57 -2.37 -17.11
C LEU A 177 18.11 -2.38 -17.14
N LEU A 178 18.76 -3.38 -16.54
CA LEU A 178 20.21 -3.53 -16.58
C LEU A 178 20.70 -3.70 -18.01
N LEU A 179 20.03 -4.52 -18.82
CA LEU A 179 20.36 -4.70 -20.24
C LEU A 179 20.28 -3.36 -20.99
N VAL A 180 19.19 -2.62 -20.84
CA VAL A 180 19.02 -1.31 -21.49
C VAL A 180 20.09 -0.33 -21.02
N LEU A 181 20.38 -0.27 -19.71
CA LEU A 181 21.43 0.57 -19.15
C LEU A 181 22.82 0.22 -19.72
N LEU A 182 23.11 -1.07 -19.88
CA LEU A 182 24.37 -1.52 -20.50
C LEU A 182 24.46 -1.11 -21.97
N LEU A 183 23.38 -1.17 -22.73
CA LEU A 183 23.32 -0.72 -24.12
C LEU A 183 23.51 0.81 -24.23
N VAL A 184 22.89 1.57 -23.32
CA VAL A 184 22.98 3.04 -23.32
C VAL A 184 24.37 3.51 -22.88
N PHE A 185 24.87 3.01 -21.75
CA PHE A 185 26.14 3.46 -21.18
C PHE A 185 27.35 2.75 -21.70
N ARG A 186 27.21 1.51 -22.19
CA ARG A 186 28.30 0.66 -22.64
C ARG A 186 29.41 0.49 -21.59
N SER A 187 29.10 0.60 -20.34
CA SER A 187 29.98 0.44 -19.18
C SER A 187 29.18 -0.12 -18.00
N PRO A 188 29.55 -1.28 -17.46
CA PRO A 188 28.85 -1.88 -16.31
C PRO A 188 28.83 -0.98 -15.07
N VAL A 189 29.93 -0.26 -14.82
CA VAL A 189 30.00 0.68 -13.68
C VAL A 189 29.04 1.85 -13.88
N ALA A 190 28.97 2.42 -15.08
CA ALA A 190 28.05 3.50 -15.40
C ALA A 190 26.59 3.03 -15.38
N ALA A 191 26.30 1.76 -15.73
CA ALA A 191 24.96 1.17 -15.69
C ALA A 191 24.52 0.84 -14.25
N ALA A 192 25.44 0.40 -13.39
CA ALA A 192 25.15 0.05 -12.00
C ALA A 192 24.71 1.26 -11.15
N ILE A 193 25.20 2.48 -11.45
CA ILE A 193 24.87 3.67 -10.69
C ILE A 193 23.37 4.00 -10.76
N PRO A 194 22.75 4.15 -11.95
CA PRO A 194 21.31 4.41 -12.04
C PRO A 194 20.47 3.30 -11.40
N LEU A 195 20.84 2.02 -11.61
CA LEU A 195 20.13 0.90 -11.00
C LEU A 195 20.16 0.98 -9.46
N ALA A 196 21.32 1.33 -8.88
CA ALA A 196 21.45 1.53 -7.45
C ALA A 196 20.58 2.70 -6.94
N PHE A 197 20.43 3.78 -7.73
CA PHE A 197 19.57 4.90 -7.40
C PHE A 197 18.10 4.51 -7.40
N GLY A 198 17.66 3.75 -8.38
CA GLY A 198 16.31 3.20 -8.42
C GLY A 198 16.01 2.35 -7.18
N ALA A 199 16.89 1.39 -6.88
CA ALA A 199 16.76 0.53 -5.70
C ALA A 199 16.73 1.33 -4.38
N VAL A 200 17.62 2.32 -4.24
CA VAL A 200 17.67 3.21 -3.08
C VAL A 200 16.37 4.03 -2.96
N THR A 201 15.86 4.54 -4.06
CA THR A 201 14.62 5.33 -4.08
C THR A 201 13.43 4.48 -3.64
N VAL A 202 13.27 3.28 -4.20
CA VAL A 202 12.20 2.35 -3.81
C VAL A 202 12.29 2.01 -2.32
N THR A 203 13.47 1.55 -1.89
CA THR A 203 13.69 1.12 -0.50
C THR A 203 13.45 2.24 0.51
N ALA A 204 13.97 3.44 0.23
CA ALA A 204 13.78 4.60 1.11
C ALA A 204 12.32 5.06 1.12
N SER A 205 11.63 5.01 -0.02
CA SER A 205 10.21 5.37 -0.12
C SER A 205 9.31 4.38 0.62
N ARG A 206 9.55 3.06 0.50
CA ARG A 206 8.86 2.03 1.30
C ARG A 206 9.03 2.29 2.81
N GLY A 207 10.24 2.67 3.25
CA GLY A 207 10.51 3.04 4.65
C GLY A 207 9.71 4.26 5.12
N VAL A 208 9.65 5.32 4.29
CA VAL A 208 8.86 6.53 4.60
C VAL A 208 7.37 6.21 4.62
N LEU A 209 6.87 5.40 3.68
CA LEU A 209 5.47 4.98 3.66
C LEU A 209 5.13 4.13 4.88
N ALA A 210 6.01 3.22 5.33
CA ALA A 210 5.81 2.42 6.55
C ALA A 210 5.71 3.30 7.82
N ILE A 211 6.43 4.42 7.85
CA ILE A 211 6.31 5.43 8.91
C ILE A 211 4.99 6.17 8.77
N ALA A 212 4.64 6.65 7.58
CA ALA A 212 3.41 7.40 7.32
C ALA A 212 2.14 6.57 7.60
N ALA A 213 2.18 5.25 7.38
CA ALA A 213 1.08 4.32 7.64
C ALA A 213 0.61 4.27 9.10
N ASN A 214 1.40 4.82 10.05
CA ASN A 214 0.97 4.92 11.43
C ASN A 214 -0.02 6.09 11.67
N TRP A 215 -0.13 7.05 10.75
CA TRP A 215 -0.99 8.25 10.87
C TRP A 215 -2.01 8.38 9.75
N ILE A 216 -1.73 7.81 8.59
CA ILE A 216 -2.61 7.87 7.42
C ILE A 216 -2.86 6.47 6.87
N THR A 217 -4.04 6.27 6.29
CA THR A 217 -4.39 5.03 5.59
C THR A 217 -3.64 4.97 4.27
N ILE A 218 -2.89 3.88 4.06
CA ILE A 218 -2.16 3.60 2.81
C ILE A 218 -2.79 2.38 2.15
N ASP A 219 -3.18 2.55 0.90
CA ASP A 219 -3.79 1.51 0.08
C ASP A 219 -2.75 0.52 -0.48
N GLY A 220 -3.17 -0.71 -0.78
CA GLY A 220 -2.30 -1.76 -1.33
C GLY A 220 -1.62 -1.38 -2.63
N PHE A 221 -2.30 -0.66 -3.54
CA PHE A 221 -1.73 -0.19 -4.80
C PHE A 221 -0.62 0.87 -4.65
N ALA A 222 -0.51 1.49 -3.47
CA ALA A 222 0.55 2.45 -3.19
C ALA A 222 1.96 1.85 -3.33
N LEU A 223 2.14 0.56 -2.97
CA LEU A 223 3.42 -0.12 -3.13
C LEU A 223 3.80 -0.32 -4.60
N THR A 224 2.84 -0.66 -5.45
CA THR A 224 3.05 -0.78 -6.90
C THR A 224 3.50 0.55 -7.50
N VAL A 225 2.82 1.65 -7.16
CA VAL A 225 3.22 3.00 -7.60
C VAL A 225 4.58 3.38 -7.03
N CYS A 226 4.85 3.06 -5.76
CA CYS A 226 6.14 3.29 -5.11
C CYS A 226 7.29 2.62 -5.89
N THR A 227 7.13 1.35 -6.22
CA THR A 227 8.15 0.57 -6.93
C THR A 227 8.30 1.04 -8.37
N MET A 228 7.20 1.12 -9.10
CA MET A 228 7.20 1.49 -10.52
C MET A 228 7.79 2.89 -10.73
N MET A 229 7.30 3.89 -10.00
CA MET A 229 7.82 5.26 -10.10
C MET A 229 9.22 5.39 -9.49
N GLY A 230 9.51 4.68 -8.40
CA GLY A 230 10.82 4.71 -7.75
C GLY A 230 11.93 4.17 -8.62
N LEU A 231 11.68 3.06 -9.32
CA LEU A 231 12.61 2.55 -10.33
C LEU A 231 12.71 3.51 -11.52
N ALA A 232 11.59 3.94 -12.09
CA ALA A 232 11.58 4.82 -13.27
C ALA A 232 12.30 6.15 -13.00
N LEU A 233 11.88 6.92 -11.98
CA LEU A 233 12.44 8.24 -11.67
C LEU A 233 13.86 8.16 -11.09
N GLY A 234 14.11 7.17 -10.21
CA GLY A 234 15.43 6.98 -9.61
C GLY A 234 16.50 6.72 -10.64
N VAL A 235 16.19 5.83 -11.60
CA VAL A 235 17.11 5.49 -12.70
C VAL A 235 17.26 6.65 -13.68
N ASP A 236 16.16 7.31 -14.05
CA ASP A 236 16.16 8.40 -15.03
C ASP A 236 16.94 9.62 -14.55
N TYR A 237 16.69 10.08 -13.33
CA TYR A 237 17.45 11.20 -12.77
C TYR A 237 18.94 10.89 -12.61
N ALA A 238 19.27 9.64 -12.25
CA ALA A 238 20.65 9.19 -12.21
C ALA A 238 21.29 9.13 -13.59
N LEU A 239 20.52 8.72 -14.63
CA LEU A 239 21.01 8.71 -16.02
C LEU A 239 21.46 10.11 -16.46
N LEU A 240 20.63 11.14 -16.20
CA LEU A 240 20.98 12.53 -16.50
C LEU A 240 22.28 12.95 -15.80
N MET A 241 22.40 12.59 -14.51
CA MET A 241 23.61 12.92 -13.72
C MET A 241 24.85 12.19 -14.24
N VAL A 242 24.76 10.88 -14.50
CA VAL A 242 25.89 10.07 -15.00
C VAL A 242 26.30 10.51 -16.40
N SER A 243 25.33 10.76 -17.30
CA SER A 243 25.61 11.23 -18.66
C SER A 243 26.35 12.56 -18.66
N ARG A 244 25.88 13.55 -17.90
CA ARG A 244 26.53 14.85 -17.79
C ARG A 244 27.92 14.75 -17.13
N PHE A 245 28.07 13.95 -16.11
CA PHE A 245 29.36 13.73 -15.46
C PHE A 245 30.39 13.13 -16.44
N ARG A 246 29.97 12.15 -17.26
CA ARG A 246 30.85 11.55 -18.27
C ARG A 246 31.22 12.53 -19.40
N GLU A 247 30.30 13.42 -19.78
CA GLU A 247 30.55 14.49 -20.75
C GLU A 247 31.65 15.44 -20.24
N GLU A 248 31.54 15.90 -18.99
CA GLU A 248 32.55 16.78 -18.36
C GLU A 248 33.93 16.10 -18.20
N LEU A 249 33.94 14.80 -17.81
CA LEU A 249 35.17 14.02 -17.76
C LEU A 249 35.81 13.84 -19.17
N GLY A 250 34.96 13.66 -20.19
CA GLY A 250 35.41 13.57 -21.59
C GLY A 250 35.98 14.89 -22.12
N ALA A 251 35.51 16.02 -21.57
CA ALA A 251 36.06 17.35 -21.83
C ALA A 251 37.37 17.64 -21.05
N GLY A 252 37.86 16.68 -20.25
CA GLY A 252 39.12 16.80 -19.48
C GLY A 252 38.98 17.39 -18.09
N ALA A 253 37.75 17.56 -17.57
CA ALA A 253 37.56 18.09 -16.23
C ALA A 253 37.96 17.06 -15.15
N ALA A 254 38.60 17.51 -14.07
CA ALA A 254 38.86 16.66 -12.91
C ALA A 254 37.54 16.17 -12.26
N PRO A 255 37.46 14.96 -11.65
CA PRO A 255 36.23 14.39 -11.11
C PRO A 255 35.43 15.30 -10.19
N LEU A 256 36.10 16.07 -9.34
CA LEU A 256 35.46 17.02 -8.44
C LEU A 256 34.85 18.21 -9.21
N ALA A 257 35.52 18.72 -10.23
CA ALA A 257 35.03 19.78 -11.10
C ALA A 257 33.86 19.30 -11.95
N ALA A 258 33.96 18.13 -12.54
CA ALA A 258 32.91 17.46 -13.30
C ALA A 258 31.64 17.27 -12.45
N ALA A 259 31.76 16.75 -11.21
CA ALA A 259 30.65 16.59 -10.30
C ALA A 259 29.99 17.91 -9.86
N ARG A 260 30.78 18.98 -9.70
CA ARG A 260 30.26 20.34 -9.43
C ARG A 260 29.42 20.84 -10.61
N MET A 261 29.92 20.71 -11.82
CA MET A 261 29.20 21.13 -13.02
C MET A 261 27.94 20.30 -13.22
N THR A 262 28.03 18.98 -13.09
CA THR A 262 26.87 18.05 -13.13
C THR A 262 25.78 18.48 -12.15
N ARG A 263 26.14 18.79 -10.90
CA ARG A 263 25.16 19.25 -9.90
C ARG A 263 24.55 20.62 -10.28
N ARG A 264 25.34 21.54 -10.82
CA ARG A 264 24.86 22.89 -11.23
C ARG A 264 23.94 22.82 -12.45
N THR A 265 24.16 21.87 -13.36
CA THR A 265 23.39 21.71 -14.60
C THR A 265 22.35 20.61 -14.44
N ALA A 266 22.69 19.34 -14.61
CA ALA A 266 21.77 18.21 -14.52
C ALA A 266 21.03 18.14 -13.17
N GLY A 267 21.69 18.46 -12.06
CA GLY A 267 21.05 18.49 -10.74
C GLY A 267 19.96 19.56 -10.60
N ARG A 268 20.13 20.74 -11.21
CA ARG A 268 19.08 21.77 -11.26
C ARG A 268 17.91 21.33 -12.14
N THR A 269 18.21 20.76 -13.31
CA THR A 269 17.17 20.22 -14.21
C THR A 269 16.36 19.12 -13.51
N THR A 270 17.02 18.18 -12.83
CA THR A 270 16.35 17.12 -12.04
C THR A 270 15.49 17.70 -10.92
N ALA A 271 16.00 18.65 -10.15
CA ALA A 271 15.22 19.28 -9.07
C ALA A 271 13.99 19.99 -9.62
N PHE A 272 14.13 20.63 -10.77
CA PHE A 272 13.04 21.31 -11.46
C PHE A 272 11.99 20.30 -11.97
N ALA A 273 12.43 19.30 -12.71
CA ALA A 273 11.63 18.19 -13.20
C ALA A 273 10.81 17.52 -12.08
N GLY A 274 11.49 17.16 -10.99
CA GLY A 274 10.80 16.63 -9.83
C GLY A 274 9.80 17.60 -9.18
N SER A 275 10.06 18.92 -9.22
CA SER A 275 9.10 19.89 -8.67
C SER A 275 7.82 20.01 -9.50
N THR A 276 7.87 19.82 -10.83
CA THR A 276 6.68 19.80 -11.68
C THR A 276 5.82 18.58 -11.45
N LEU A 277 6.43 17.41 -11.34
CA LEU A 277 5.72 16.17 -10.98
C LEU A 277 5.16 16.24 -9.56
N PHE A 278 5.95 16.74 -8.60
CA PHE A 278 5.50 16.99 -7.23
C PHE A 278 4.25 17.87 -7.20
N LEU A 279 4.24 18.97 -7.96
CA LEU A 279 3.11 19.89 -8.03
C LEU A 279 1.89 19.23 -8.72
N ALA A 280 2.09 18.46 -9.78
CA ALA A 280 1.00 17.73 -10.43
C ALA A 280 0.34 16.73 -9.46
N MET A 281 1.14 16.00 -8.69
CA MET A 281 0.64 15.08 -7.66
C MET A 281 -0.01 15.82 -6.49
N LEU A 282 0.51 16.97 -6.11
CA LEU A 282 -0.09 17.83 -5.08
C LEU A 282 -1.47 18.33 -5.52
N VAL A 283 -1.62 18.74 -6.77
CA VAL A 283 -2.94 19.11 -7.34
C VAL A 283 -3.89 17.92 -7.31
N THR A 284 -3.44 16.73 -7.71
CA THR A 284 -4.23 15.50 -7.63
C THR A 284 -4.68 15.23 -6.20
N LEU A 285 -3.78 15.38 -5.21
CA LEU A 285 -4.06 15.18 -3.79
C LEU A 285 -5.18 16.10 -3.25
N PHE A 286 -5.25 17.36 -3.72
CA PHE A 286 -6.23 18.32 -3.24
C PHE A 286 -7.52 18.35 -4.07
N VAL A 287 -7.47 17.98 -5.33
CA VAL A 287 -8.63 18.02 -6.24
C VAL A 287 -9.43 16.74 -6.18
N MET A 288 -8.75 15.60 -6.07
CA MET A 288 -9.40 14.29 -6.09
C MET A 288 -9.78 13.83 -4.68
N PRO A 289 -11.04 13.47 -4.46
CA PRO A 289 -11.48 12.87 -3.20
C PRO A 289 -11.20 11.37 -3.16
N GLY A 290 -11.27 10.82 -1.96
CA GLY A 290 -11.16 9.37 -1.73
C GLY A 290 -9.76 8.94 -1.28
N THR A 291 -9.74 7.98 -0.37
CA THR A 291 -8.52 7.54 0.33
C THR A 291 -7.50 6.92 -0.62
N LEU A 292 -7.96 6.21 -1.65
CA LEU A 292 -7.09 5.53 -2.61
C LEU A 292 -6.30 6.52 -3.47
N LEU A 293 -6.95 7.52 -4.09
CA LEU A 293 -6.25 8.53 -4.90
C LEU A 293 -5.32 9.41 -4.06
N ILE A 294 -5.73 9.72 -2.82
CA ILE A 294 -4.88 10.42 -1.86
C ILE A 294 -3.63 9.58 -1.54
N SER A 295 -3.80 8.28 -1.36
CA SER A 295 -2.70 7.34 -1.09
C SER A 295 -1.73 7.24 -2.28
N LEU A 296 -2.26 7.12 -3.52
CA LEU A 296 -1.44 7.05 -4.75
C LEU A 296 -0.68 8.36 -5.00
N ALA A 297 -1.38 9.51 -4.92
CA ALA A 297 -0.75 10.83 -5.11
C ALA A 297 0.28 11.13 -4.00
N GLY A 298 -0.03 10.81 -2.75
CA GLY A 298 0.89 10.93 -1.62
C GLY A 298 2.14 10.07 -1.80
N THR A 299 1.99 8.84 -2.25
CA THR A 299 3.10 7.94 -2.56
C THR A 299 3.98 8.50 -3.68
N ALA A 300 3.36 8.97 -4.76
CA ALA A 300 4.10 9.59 -5.87
C ALA A 300 4.87 10.85 -5.44
N ILE A 301 4.31 11.65 -4.53
CA ILE A 301 4.98 12.80 -3.90
C ILE A 301 6.23 12.35 -3.12
N VAL A 302 6.09 11.33 -2.27
CA VAL A 302 7.20 10.78 -1.47
C VAL A 302 8.30 10.26 -2.38
N VAL A 303 7.95 9.43 -3.36
CA VAL A 303 8.91 8.86 -4.31
C VAL A 303 9.64 9.94 -5.09
N THR A 304 8.92 10.95 -5.60
CA THR A 304 9.52 12.07 -6.33
C THR A 304 10.49 12.86 -5.46
N ALA A 305 10.08 13.18 -4.23
CA ALA A 305 10.94 13.92 -3.29
C ALA A 305 12.23 13.15 -2.97
N ILE A 306 12.12 11.84 -2.73
CA ILE A 306 13.27 10.98 -2.43
C ILE A 306 14.17 10.85 -3.68
N SER A 307 13.60 10.63 -4.88
CA SER A 307 14.37 10.55 -6.14
C SER A 307 15.20 11.81 -6.37
N VAL A 308 14.59 12.99 -6.22
CA VAL A 308 15.28 14.28 -6.36
C VAL A 308 16.37 14.43 -5.30
N LEU A 309 16.08 14.09 -4.05
CA LEU A 309 17.04 14.19 -2.95
C LEU A 309 18.23 13.26 -3.17
N VAL A 310 18.01 12.02 -3.57
CA VAL A 310 19.07 11.05 -3.90
C VAL A 310 19.89 11.55 -5.07
N ALA A 311 19.27 11.99 -6.16
CA ALA A 311 19.97 12.48 -7.34
C ALA A 311 20.81 13.74 -7.05
N THR A 312 20.29 14.71 -6.29
CA THR A 312 20.93 16.02 -6.10
C THR A 312 21.93 16.08 -4.92
N LEU A 313 21.75 15.22 -3.90
CA LEU A 313 22.64 15.16 -2.73
C LEU A 313 23.60 13.98 -2.77
N VAL A 314 23.06 12.75 -2.98
CA VAL A 314 23.88 11.53 -2.94
C VAL A 314 24.62 11.35 -4.25
N GLY A 315 23.99 11.67 -5.39
CA GLY A 315 24.56 11.51 -6.72
C GLY A 315 25.90 12.16 -6.93
N PRO A 316 26.06 13.47 -6.70
CA PRO A 316 27.35 14.15 -6.86
C PRO A 316 28.46 13.56 -5.97
N ALA A 317 28.13 13.14 -4.75
CA ALA A 317 29.10 12.51 -3.85
C ALA A 317 29.55 11.13 -4.37
N LEU A 318 28.62 10.32 -4.88
CA LEU A 318 28.93 9.03 -5.47
C LEU A 318 29.77 9.17 -6.73
N LEU A 319 29.44 10.14 -7.60
CA LEU A 319 30.21 10.41 -8.82
C LEU A 319 31.63 10.87 -8.53
N VAL A 320 31.87 11.68 -7.48
CA VAL A 320 33.22 12.04 -7.04
C VAL A 320 34.02 10.82 -6.59
N VAL A 321 33.39 9.92 -5.83
CA VAL A 321 34.06 8.70 -5.31
C VAL A 321 34.36 7.72 -6.46
N THR A 322 33.44 7.58 -7.41
CA THR A 322 33.61 6.71 -8.59
C THR A 322 34.67 7.29 -9.53
N GLY A 323 34.71 8.62 -9.72
CA GLY A 323 35.70 9.31 -10.53
C GLY A 323 35.80 8.75 -11.96
N HIS A 324 37.03 8.56 -12.44
CA HIS A 324 37.32 8.00 -13.78
C HIS A 324 36.83 6.54 -13.93
N ASN A 325 36.64 5.80 -12.84
CA ASN A 325 36.18 4.41 -12.89
C ASN A 325 34.76 4.26 -13.48
N VAL A 326 34.01 5.35 -13.63
CA VAL A 326 32.69 5.34 -14.28
C VAL A 326 32.76 4.80 -15.72
N ASN A 327 33.90 4.96 -16.38
CA ASN A 327 34.13 4.46 -17.75
C ASN A 327 34.89 3.11 -17.81
N ARG A 328 35.12 2.45 -16.67
CA ARG A 328 35.82 1.18 -16.57
C ARG A 328 35.02 0.07 -17.28
N TRP A 329 35.71 -0.82 -17.97
CA TRP A 329 35.16 -1.93 -18.76
C TRP A 329 34.21 -1.48 -19.89
N ARG A 330 34.54 -0.40 -20.60
CA ARG A 330 33.74 0.06 -21.74
C ARG A 330 33.71 -0.98 -22.86
N ILE A 331 32.51 -1.40 -23.26
CA ILE A 331 32.26 -2.38 -24.33
C ILE A 331 31.94 -1.62 -25.62
N GLY A 332 32.75 -1.83 -26.69
CA GLY A 332 32.49 -1.31 -28.04
C GLY A 332 33.03 0.10 -28.30
N GLY A 333 33.21 0.44 -29.61
CA GLY A 333 33.70 1.73 -30.11
C GLY A 333 32.67 2.85 -30.05
N ASN A 334 33.04 4.08 -30.45
CA ASN A 334 32.14 5.22 -30.61
C ASN A 334 31.17 4.93 -31.76
N GLY A 335 30.02 4.31 -31.47
CA GLY A 335 28.93 4.24 -32.42
C GLY A 335 28.25 5.57 -32.48
N ASP A 336 28.43 6.29 -33.58
CA ASP A 336 27.72 7.53 -33.87
C ASP A 336 26.21 7.22 -33.96
N GLY A 337 25.36 7.96 -33.23
CA GLY A 337 23.90 7.87 -33.33
C GLY A 337 23.34 8.40 -34.68
N ALA A 338 24.03 8.15 -35.76
CA ALA A 338 23.76 8.63 -37.11
C ALA A 338 22.37 8.21 -37.61
N GLY A 339 21.83 7.03 -37.18
CA GLY A 339 20.56 6.54 -37.70
C GLY A 339 19.34 7.36 -37.24
N VAL A 340 19.25 7.71 -35.96
CA VAL A 340 18.11 8.49 -35.42
C VAL A 340 18.14 9.91 -36.03
N MET A 341 19.34 10.52 -36.11
CA MET A 341 19.47 11.87 -36.64
C MET A 341 19.15 11.92 -38.15
N THR A 342 19.39 10.84 -38.89
CA THR A 342 19.04 10.77 -40.33
C THR A 342 17.53 10.74 -40.53
N LEU A 343 16.80 9.95 -39.71
CA LEU A 343 15.35 9.90 -39.73
C LEU A 343 14.73 11.27 -39.32
N VAL A 344 15.31 11.91 -38.30
CA VAL A 344 14.89 13.23 -37.83
C VAL A 344 15.09 14.29 -38.92
N ARG A 345 16.27 14.31 -39.55
CA ARG A 345 16.51 15.25 -40.65
C ARG A 345 15.58 15.00 -41.84
N GLY A 346 15.27 13.74 -42.15
CA GLY A 346 14.30 13.40 -43.19
C GLY A 346 12.88 13.92 -42.87
N ALA A 347 12.43 13.77 -41.63
CA ALA A 347 11.13 14.30 -41.20
C ALA A 347 11.10 15.83 -41.14
N LEU A 348 12.19 16.47 -40.72
CA LEU A 348 12.30 17.94 -40.63
C LEU A 348 12.50 18.61 -42.02
N SER A 349 12.92 17.88 -43.03
CA SER A 349 13.00 18.44 -44.41
C SER A 349 11.63 18.75 -45.01
N ARG A 350 10.57 18.13 -44.49
CA ARG A 350 9.17 18.39 -44.91
C ARG A 350 8.26 18.49 -43.68
N PRO A 351 8.42 19.55 -42.87
CA PRO A 351 7.78 19.62 -41.57
C PRO A 351 6.23 19.60 -41.64
N LEU A 352 5.62 20.20 -42.65
CA LEU A 352 4.16 20.18 -42.81
C LEU A 352 3.63 18.74 -43.06
N VAL A 353 4.34 17.97 -43.93
CA VAL A 353 3.96 16.58 -44.22
C VAL A 353 4.09 15.71 -42.97
N ALA A 354 5.18 15.91 -42.23
CA ALA A 354 5.38 15.17 -40.97
C ALA A 354 4.29 15.50 -39.95
N VAL A 355 3.92 16.76 -39.75
CA VAL A 355 2.85 17.19 -38.83
C VAL A 355 1.50 16.61 -39.25
N ILE A 356 1.15 16.62 -40.52
CA ILE A 356 -0.12 16.08 -41.00
C ILE A 356 -0.17 14.56 -40.83
N LEU A 357 0.85 13.84 -41.29
CA LEU A 357 0.87 12.38 -41.22
C LEU A 357 0.82 11.87 -39.76
N ILE A 358 1.68 12.43 -38.91
CA ILE A 358 1.69 12.11 -37.50
C ILE A 358 0.40 12.52 -36.81
N GLY A 359 -0.12 13.72 -37.16
CA GLY A 359 -1.38 14.22 -36.63
C GLY A 359 -2.56 13.29 -36.91
N VAL A 360 -2.63 12.73 -38.15
CA VAL A 360 -3.65 11.74 -38.52
C VAL A 360 -3.51 10.45 -37.66
N VAL A 361 -2.29 9.92 -37.54
CA VAL A 361 -2.06 8.69 -36.74
C VAL A 361 -2.41 8.93 -35.27
N VAL A 362 -1.97 10.03 -34.72
CA VAL A 362 -2.26 10.44 -33.33
C VAL A 362 -3.76 10.61 -33.12
N MET A 363 -4.47 11.26 -34.07
CA MET A 363 -5.91 11.44 -34.00
C MET A 363 -6.65 10.08 -34.04
N LEU A 364 -6.23 9.16 -34.91
CA LEU A 364 -6.80 7.83 -34.98
C LEU A 364 -6.60 7.02 -33.69
N LEU A 365 -5.44 7.13 -33.07
CA LEU A 365 -5.13 6.46 -31.80
C LEU A 365 -5.81 7.13 -30.60
N ALA A 366 -6.03 8.44 -30.62
CA ALA A 366 -6.70 9.19 -29.57
C ALA A 366 -8.24 9.10 -29.65
N ALA A 367 -8.82 8.87 -30.83
CA ALA A 367 -10.26 8.85 -31.01
C ALA A 367 -11.01 7.86 -30.11
N PRO A 368 -10.50 6.62 -29.84
CA PRO A 368 -11.16 5.69 -28.92
C PRO A 368 -11.25 6.21 -27.48
N ALA A 369 -10.41 7.16 -27.07
CA ALA A 369 -10.51 7.76 -25.72
C ALA A 369 -11.87 8.46 -25.48
N LEU A 370 -12.57 8.88 -26.54
CA LEU A 370 -13.91 9.46 -26.44
C LEU A 370 -14.98 8.44 -26.03
N SER A 371 -14.71 7.16 -26.20
CA SER A 371 -15.58 6.05 -25.79
C SER A 371 -15.08 5.35 -24.52
N LEU A 372 -14.13 5.93 -23.83
CA LEU A 372 -13.57 5.39 -22.60
C LEU A 372 -14.68 5.17 -21.56
N LYS A 373 -14.85 3.93 -21.15
CA LYS A 373 -15.69 3.57 -20.01
C LYS A 373 -14.78 3.38 -18.81
N THR A 374 -15.07 4.11 -17.77
CA THR A 374 -14.40 3.93 -16.49
C THR A 374 -15.32 3.22 -15.51
N GLY A 375 -14.75 2.34 -14.68
CA GLY A 375 -15.47 1.59 -13.66
C GLY A 375 -14.70 1.54 -12.35
N PRO A 376 -15.36 1.09 -11.28
CA PRO A 376 -14.74 0.93 -9.98
C PRO A 376 -13.97 -0.40 -9.91
N PRO A 377 -13.10 -0.57 -8.90
CA PRO A 377 -12.47 -1.85 -8.62
C PRO A 377 -13.51 -2.95 -8.33
N SER A 378 -13.34 -4.12 -8.91
CA SER A 378 -14.23 -5.28 -8.76
C SER A 378 -13.43 -6.59 -8.83
N ALA A 379 -14.13 -7.74 -8.66
CA ALA A 379 -13.52 -9.06 -8.84
C ALA A 379 -12.91 -9.26 -10.24
N GLU A 380 -13.43 -8.57 -11.26
CA GLU A 380 -12.89 -8.59 -12.64
C GLU A 380 -11.44 -8.07 -12.73
N GLN A 381 -10.95 -7.36 -11.74
CA GLN A 381 -9.54 -6.91 -11.72
C GLN A 381 -8.56 -8.05 -11.43
N LEU A 382 -9.02 -9.09 -10.75
CA LEU A 382 -8.22 -10.28 -10.51
C LEU A 382 -8.15 -11.15 -11.77
N PRO A 383 -7.05 -11.87 -12.00
CA PRO A 383 -6.95 -12.82 -13.10
C PRO A 383 -8.03 -13.91 -12.98
N THR A 384 -8.48 -14.44 -14.12
CA THR A 384 -9.48 -15.51 -14.17
C THR A 384 -9.04 -16.79 -13.44
N SER A 385 -7.74 -16.97 -13.26
CA SER A 385 -7.16 -18.09 -12.50
C SER A 385 -7.07 -17.83 -10.98
N ASN A 386 -7.50 -16.67 -10.50
CA ASN A 386 -7.45 -16.37 -9.08
C ASN A 386 -8.63 -17.04 -8.36
N PRO A 387 -8.39 -17.85 -7.30
CA PRO A 387 -9.45 -18.57 -6.59
C PRO A 387 -10.57 -17.66 -6.06
N ALA A 388 -10.23 -16.50 -5.50
CA ALA A 388 -11.25 -15.59 -4.97
C ALA A 388 -12.18 -15.02 -6.05
N ARG A 389 -11.68 -14.83 -7.29
CA ARG A 389 -12.51 -14.46 -8.44
C ARG A 389 -13.41 -15.62 -8.86
N GLU A 390 -12.85 -16.82 -9.00
CA GLU A 390 -13.62 -18.01 -9.37
C GLU A 390 -14.76 -18.28 -8.36
N GLU A 391 -14.49 -18.16 -7.08
CA GLU A 391 -15.47 -18.32 -6.01
C GLU A 391 -16.56 -17.23 -6.04
N ALA A 392 -16.21 -15.98 -6.28
CA ALA A 392 -17.15 -14.88 -6.43
C ALA A 392 -18.08 -15.11 -7.64
N GLU A 393 -17.52 -15.54 -8.79
CA GLU A 393 -18.29 -15.86 -9.99
C GLU A 393 -19.23 -17.06 -9.75
N LEU A 394 -18.79 -18.13 -9.06
CA LEU A 394 -19.63 -19.27 -8.66
C LEU A 394 -20.82 -18.86 -7.80
N ILE A 395 -20.61 -17.92 -6.88
CA ILE A 395 -21.67 -17.38 -6.03
C ILE A 395 -22.60 -16.50 -6.85
N ALA A 396 -22.08 -15.63 -7.71
CA ALA A 396 -22.87 -14.78 -8.61
C ALA A 396 -23.76 -15.59 -9.56
N ASP A 397 -23.24 -16.69 -10.10
CA ASP A 397 -24.00 -17.63 -10.94
C ASP A 397 -25.14 -18.34 -10.17
N ALA A 398 -24.91 -18.59 -8.87
CA ALA A 398 -25.88 -19.28 -8.05
C ALA A 398 -27.05 -18.39 -7.59
N ILE A 399 -26.78 -17.14 -7.27
CA ILE A 399 -27.75 -16.25 -6.61
C ILE A 399 -27.91 -14.88 -7.29
N GLY A 400 -27.25 -14.69 -8.43
CA GLY A 400 -27.27 -13.46 -9.21
C GLY A 400 -26.13 -12.49 -8.85
N PRO A 401 -25.71 -11.66 -9.81
CA PRO A 401 -24.50 -10.83 -9.68
C PRO A 401 -24.64 -9.70 -8.65
N GLY A 402 -25.85 -9.31 -8.28
CA GLY A 402 -26.08 -8.20 -7.34
C GLY A 402 -25.71 -8.49 -5.89
N TRP A 403 -25.41 -9.73 -5.54
CA TRP A 403 -24.96 -10.09 -4.20
C TRP A 403 -23.56 -9.59 -3.86
N GLU A 404 -22.74 -9.39 -4.85
CA GLU A 404 -21.37 -8.88 -4.68
C GLU A 404 -21.36 -7.46 -4.08
N ALA A 405 -22.35 -6.64 -4.46
CA ALA A 405 -22.46 -5.26 -4.00
C ALA A 405 -23.93 -4.87 -3.73
N PRO A 406 -24.48 -5.20 -2.57
CA PRO A 406 -25.83 -4.80 -2.19
C PRO A 406 -25.90 -3.30 -1.86
N PHE A 407 -27.10 -2.72 -2.04
CA PHE A 407 -27.44 -1.42 -1.47
C PHE A 407 -27.93 -1.60 -0.03
N VAL A 408 -27.60 -0.65 0.81
CA VAL A 408 -28.12 -0.54 2.17
C VAL A 408 -28.88 0.78 2.29
N VAL A 409 -30.13 0.69 2.67
CA VAL A 409 -30.96 1.88 2.89
C VAL A 409 -31.24 2.00 4.38
N ILE A 410 -30.87 3.13 4.99
CA ILE A 410 -31.05 3.41 6.41
C ILE A 410 -32.17 4.43 6.59
N ALA A 411 -32.95 4.26 7.67
CA ALA A 411 -33.94 5.22 8.15
C ALA A 411 -33.74 5.44 9.66
N VAL A 412 -33.60 6.68 10.08
CA VAL A 412 -33.38 7.06 11.47
C VAL A 412 -34.51 7.98 11.96
N SER A 413 -35.18 7.60 13.02
CA SER A 413 -36.25 8.40 13.64
C SER A 413 -35.70 9.34 14.70
N ASN A 414 -36.09 10.61 14.62
CA ASN A 414 -35.72 11.63 15.60
C ASN A 414 -36.78 11.82 16.70
N LYS A 415 -37.94 11.14 16.61
CA LYS A 415 -39.11 11.37 17.48
C LYS A 415 -39.44 10.19 18.40
N GLY A 416 -38.72 9.09 18.31
CA GLY A 416 -38.99 7.88 19.08
C GLY A 416 -38.54 6.61 18.34
N PRO A 417 -38.86 5.42 18.82
CA PRO A 417 -38.43 4.21 18.18
C PRO A 417 -39.03 4.05 16.77
N ILE A 418 -38.20 3.65 15.80
CA ILE A 418 -38.60 3.41 14.42
C ILE A 418 -39.61 2.25 14.30
N THR A 419 -39.74 1.47 15.40
CA THR A 419 -40.68 0.38 15.57
C THR A 419 -42.13 0.83 15.85
N GLU A 420 -42.39 2.17 15.91
CA GLU A 420 -43.71 2.71 16.02
C GLU A 420 -44.63 2.24 14.87
N ALA A 421 -45.92 2.03 15.17
CA ALA A 421 -46.84 1.37 14.24
C ALA A 421 -46.90 2.06 12.87
N ASP A 422 -46.92 3.40 12.86
CA ASP A 422 -46.97 4.22 11.65
C ASP A 422 -45.64 4.16 10.87
N SER A 423 -44.53 4.25 11.59
CA SER A 423 -43.18 4.12 11.03
C SER A 423 -42.96 2.74 10.43
N LEU A 424 -43.28 1.67 11.16
CA LEU A 424 -43.22 0.29 10.64
C LEU A 424 -44.17 0.07 9.47
N ALA A 425 -45.36 0.71 9.47
CA ALA A 425 -46.23 0.62 8.35
C ALA A 425 -45.71 1.32 7.10
N ALA A 426 -45.11 2.51 7.28
CA ALA A 426 -44.48 3.27 6.22
C ALA A 426 -43.27 2.50 5.65
N LEU A 427 -42.34 2.04 6.51
CA LEU A 427 -41.20 1.21 6.11
C LEU A 427 -41.61 -0.07 5.38
N SER A 428 -42.70 -0.73 5.86
CA SER A 428 -43.20 -1.94 5.21
C SER A 428 -43.83 -1.67 3.85
N ARG A 429 -44.51 -0.50 3.65
CA ARG A 429 -45.01 -0.09 2.33
C ARG A 429 -43.84 0.22 1.39
N TRP A 430 -42.86 0.92 1.90
CA TRP A 430 -41.67 1.30 1.17
C TRP A 430 -40.85 0.05 0.74
N GLN A 431 -40.59 -0.89 1.66
CA GLN A 431 -39.94 -2.17 1.33
C GLN A 431 -40.65 -2.94 0.23
N ARG A 432 -42.02 -2.99 0.26
CA ARG A 432 -42.78 -3.65 -0.82
C ARG A 432 -42.67 -2.92 -2.15
N ARG A 433 -42.59 -1.60 -2.16
CA ARG A 433 -42.38 -0.80 -3.39
C ARG A 433 -41.03 -1.11 -3.99
N ILE A 434 -39.96 -1.08 -3.19
CA ILE A 434 -38.61 -1.43 -3.62
C ILE A 434 -38.54 -2.88 -4.12
N ALA A 435 -39.16 -3.81 -3.42
CA ALA A 435 -39.19 -5.23 -3.84
C ALA A 435 -39.97 -5.47 -5.15
N ALA A 436 -40.81 -4.52 -5.56
CA ALA A 436 -41.53 -4.57 -6.84
C ALA A 436 -40.75 -3.90 -8.00
N ASP A 437 -39.62 -3.22 -7.71
CA ASP A 437 -38.79 -2.64 -8.77
C ASP A 437 -38.17 -3.77 -9.61
N PRO A 438 -38.23 -3.69 -10.94
CA PRO A 438 -37.70 -4.74 -11.82
C PRO A 438 -36.18 -4.90 -11.72
N GLY A 439 -35.47 -3.89 -11.25
CA GLY A 439 -34.01 -3.92 -10.99
C GLY A 439 -33.63 -4.57 -9.67
N VAL A 440 -34.60 -4.94 -8.83
CA VAL A 440 -34.37 -5.53 -7.50
C VAL A 440 -34.63 -7.04 -7.55
N GLN A 441 -33.68 -7.80 -7.03
CA GLN A 441 -33.77 -9.24 -6.88
C GLN A 441 -34.40 -9.64 -5.53
N ALA A 442 -33.92 -9.04 -4.45
CA ALA A 442 -34.41 -9.31 -3.10
C ALA A 442 -34.29 -8.10 -2.19
N VAL A 443 -35.14 -8.02 -1.15
CA VAL A 443 -35.05 -6.99 -0.10
C VAL A 443 -35.20 -7.66 1.25
N ILE A 444 -34.21 -7.42 2.11
CA ILE A 444 -34.20 -7.84 3.52
C ILE A 444 -34.44 -6.58 4.36
N GLY A 445 -35.50 -6.58 5.20
CA GLY A 445 -35.83 -5.36 5.95
C GLY A 445 -36.97 -5.52 6.94
N PRO A 446 -37.45 -4.42 7.54
CA PRO A 446 -38.34 -4.41 8.72
C PRO A 446 -39.76 -4.91 8.48
N ALA A 447 -40.20 -5.16 7.25
CA ALA A 447 -41.54 -5.70 6.98
C ALA A 447 -41.79 -7.08 7.62
N GLN A 448 -40.73 -7.82 7.91
CA GLN A 448 -40.79 -9.11 8.61
C GLN A 448 -41.15 -8.94 10.08
N ILE A 449 -40.61 -7.92 10.74
CA ILE A 449 -40.90 -7.55 12.14
C ILE A 449 -42.40 -7.28 12.28
N LYS A 450 -42.97 -6.54 11.36
CA LYS A 450 -44.40 -6.23 11.37
C LYS A 450 -45.27 -7.47 11.31
N ARG A 451 -44.90 -8.47 10.53
CA ARG A 451 -45.63 -9.77 10.42
C ARG A 451 -45.59 -10.55 11.75
N GLN A 452 -44.46 -10.52 12.46
CA GLN A 452 -44.31 -11.23 13.74
C GLN A 452 -45.01 -10.54 14.90
N VAL A 453 -45.05 -9.21 14.92
CA VAL A 453 -45.60 -8.42 16.03
C VAL A 453 -47.13 -8.19 15.92
N LYS A 454 -47.66 -8.17 14.69
CA LYS A 454 -49.08 -7.91 14.43
C LYS A 454 -50.06 -8.82 15.22
N PRO A 455 -49.84 -10.14 15.35
CA PRO A 455 -50.69 -11.01 16.17
C PRO A 455 -50.67 -10.61 17.65
N LEU A 456 -49.50 -10.28 18.20
CA LEU A 456 -49.32 -9.87 19.60
C LEU A 456 -50.01 -8.53 19.89
N GLN A 457 -49.87 -7.57 18.96
CA GLN A 457 -50.58 -6.28 19.04
C GLN A 457 -52.13 -6.47 19.00
N LYS A 458 -52.60 -7.34 18.08
CA LYS A 458 -54.04 -7.63 17.95
C LYS A 458 -54.58 -8.21 19.27
N THR A 459 -53.91 -9.24 19.80
CA THR A 459 -54.32 -9.85 21.08
C THR A 459 -54.34 -8.84 22.23
N GLY A 460 -53.31 -7.97 22.32
CA GLY A 460 -53.25 -6.93 23.34
C GLY A 460 -54.33 -5.85 23.16
N ASN A 461 -54.59 -5.44 21.92
CA ASN A 461 -55.66 -4.46 21.62
C ASN A 461 -57.05 -5.05 21.82
N ASP A 462 -57.30 -6.29 21.47
CA ASP A 462 -58.58 -6.98 21.69
C ASP A 462 -58.86 -7.14 23.18
N LEU A 463 -57.81 -7.39 24.02
CA LEU A 463 -57.91 -7.39 25.49
C LEU A 463 -58.29 -6.01 26.04
N ILE A 464 -57.72 -4.91 25.54
CA ILE A 464 -58.07 -3.55 25.95
C ILE A 464 -59.45 -3.14 25.45
N ALA A 465 -59.81 -3.50 24.22
CA ALA A 465 -61.12 -3.14 23.63
C ALA A 465 -62.32 -3.86 24.22
N GLY A 466 -62.09 -4.85 25.09
CA GLY A 466 -63.22 -5.61 25.69
C GLY A 466 -63.98 -6.46 24.67
N ARG A 467 -63.45 -6.68 23.48
CA ARG A 467 -64.06 -7.45 22.41
C ARG A 467 -63.80 -8.98 22.48
N GLY A 468 -63.17 -9.42 23.59
CA GLY A 468 -63.09 -10.84 23.92
C GLY A 468 -64.03 -11.09 25.10
N GLU A 469 -65.21 -11.64 24.87
CA GLU A 469 -65.78 -12.50 25.91
C GLU A 469 -64.68 -13.46 26.34
N ALA A 470 -64.41 -13.49 27.63
CA ALA A 470 -63.39 -14.37 28.18
C ALA A 470 -63.91 -15.82 27.97
N ASP A 471 -63.66 -16.37 26.80
CA ASP A 471 -63.85 -17.80 26.51
C ASP A 471 -63.02 -18.56 27.58
N PRO A 472 -63.65 -19.48 28.33
CA PRO A 472 -62.95 -20.29 29.33
C PRO A 472 -61.76 -21.06 28.74
N GLU A 473 -61.76 -21.35 27.45
CA GLU A 473 -60.61 -21.91 26.74
C GLU A 473 -59.48 -20.90 26.57
N GLN A 474 -59.78 -19.59 26.31
CA GLN A 474 -58.76 -18.55 26.20
C GLN A 474 -58.19 -18.16 27.54
N LEU A 475 -58.98 -18.21 28.64
CA LEU A 475 -58.49 -18.04 30.01
C LEU A 475 -57.62 -19.24 30.46
N THR A 476 -57.98 -20.46 30.02
CA THR A 476 -57.14 -21.62 30.21
C THR A 476 -55.87 -21.55 29.40
N ALA A 477 -55.96 -21.02 28.14
CA ALA A 477 -54.78 -20.73 27.30
C ALA A 477 -53.94 -19.59 27.89
N LEU A 478 -54.55 -18.56 28.50
CA LEU A 478 -53.86 -17.50 29.22
C LEU A 478 -53.24 -18.02 30.52
N GLY A 479 -53.97 -18.88 31.26
CA GLY A 479 -53.43 -19.62 32.40
C GLY A 479 -52.26 -20.50 32.06
N LYS A 480 -52.35 -21.18 30.92
CA LYS A 480 -51.25 -21.99 30.34
C LYS A 480 -50.09 -21.08 29.91
N LYS A 481 -50.32 -19.88 29.33
CA LYS A 481 -49.31 -18.89 28.97
C LYS A 481 -48.73 -18.19 30.23
N LEU A 482 -49.50 -17.96 31.28
CA LEU A 482 -48.96 -17.50 32.56
C LEU A 482 -48.17 -18.59 33.27
N GLY A 483 -48.56 -19.87 33.12
CA GLY A 483 -47.76 -21.02 33.52
C GLY A 483 -46.44 -21.08 32.74
N THR A 484 -46.51 -20.78 31.43
CA THR A 484 -45.32 -20.63 30.59
C THR A 484 -44.48 -19.43 30.99
N ALA A 485 -45.08 -18.31 31.39
CA ALA A 485 -44.40 -17.14 31.93
C ALA A 485 -43.78 -17.42 33.30
N THR A 486 -44.45 -18.19 34.17
CA THR A 486 -43.91 -18.64 35.45
C THR A 486 -42.72 -19.60 35.23
N GLU A 487 -42.86 -20.47 34.24
CA GLU A 487 -41.76 -21.32 33.78
C GLU A 487 -40.63 -20.50 33.17
N GLY A 488 -40.95 -19.48 32.38
CA GLY A 488 -39.99 -18.52 31.83
C GLY A 488 -39.24 -17.74 32.92
N VAL A 489 -39.92 -17.30 33.97
CA VAL A 489 -39.28 -16.67 35.16
C VAL A 489 -38.43 -17.68 35.94
N ARG A 490 -38.87 -18.94 36.03
CA ARG A 490 -38.05 -20.00 36.62
C ARG A 490 -36.79 -20.27 35.78
N GLN A 491 -36.95 -20.31 34.46
CA GLN A 491 -35.81 -20.44 33.54
C GLN A 491 -34.92 -19.20 33.59
N LEU A 492 -35.49 -18.02 33.69
CA LEU A 492 -34.72 -16.77 33.88
C LEU A 492 -33.94 -16.79 35.19
N ARG A 493 -34.56 -17.26 36.32
CA ARG A 493 -33.86 -17.45 37.59
C ARG A 493 -32.73 -18.46 37.47
N SER A 494 -33.01 -19.60 36.81
CA SER A 494 -31.97 -20.56 36.51
C SER A 494 -30.87 -19.98 35.63
N GLY A 495 -31.24 -19.15 34.64
CA GLY A 495 -30.29 -18.42 33.80
C GLY A 495 -29.47 -17.41 34.60
N ILE A 496 -30.10 -16.62 35.45
CA ILE A 496 -29.41 -15.67 36.34
C ILE A 496 -28.47 -16.38 37.29
N SER A 497 -28.90 -17.50 37.88
CA SER A 497 -28.05 -18.30 38.75
C SER A 497 -26.85 -18.90 38.03
N LYS A 498 -27.03 -19.38 36.77
CA LYS A 498 -25.94 -19.86 35.92
C LYS A 498 -25.02 -18.70 35.48
N ALA A 499 -25.60 -17.54 35.21
CA ALA A 499 -24.83 -16.35 34.85
C ALA A 499 -24.01 -15.84 36.04
N SER A 500 -24.58 -15.83 37.26
CA SER A 500 -23.86 -15.47 38.49
C SER A 500 -22.73 -16.46 38.78
N TYR A 501 -22.99 -17.76 38.60
CA TYR A 501 -21.94 -18.78 38.71
C TYR A 501 -20.87 -18.58 37.62
N GLY A 502 -21.29 -18.28 36.41
CA GLY A 502 -20.34 -17.94 35.30
C GLY A 502 -19.52 -16.70 35.58
N ALA A 503 -20.13 -15.66 36.15
CA ALA A 503 -19.43 -14.46 36.60
C ALA A 503 -18.40 -14.73 37.68
N GLY A 504 -18.76 -15.57 38.67
CA GLY A 504 -17.80 -16.02 39.68
C GLY A 504 -16.65 -16.87 39.12
N LEU A 505 -16.93 -17.75 38.16
CA LEU A 505 -15.87 -18.46 37.40
C LEU A 505 -14.98 -17.50 36.61
N LEU A 506 -15.56 -16.46 36.00
CA LEU A 506 -14.81 -15.44 35.27
C LEU A 506 -13.96 -14.62 36.23
N ALA A 507 -14.49 -14.22 37.39
CA ALA A 507 -13.73 -13.51 38.44
C ALA A 507 -12.55 -14.35 38.92
N ASN A 508 -12.77 -15.64 39.17
CA ASN A 508 -11.72 -16.57 39.57
C ASN A 508 -10.69 -16.79 38.44
N GLY A 509 -11.16 -16.97 37.19
CA GLY A 509 -10.29 -17.15 36.02
C GLY A 509 -9.44 -15.92 35.75
N THR A 510 -10.04 -14.71 35.83
CA THR A 510 -9.29 -13.45 35.67
C THR A 510 -8.33 -13.21 36.84
N GLY A 511 -8.67 -13.67 38.05
CA GLY A 511 -7.75 -13.67 39.19
C GLY A 511 -6.52 -14.54 38.93
N GLN A 512 -6.69 -15.79 38.49
CA GLN A 512 -5.60 -16.67 38.14
C GLN A 512 -4.76 -16.16 36.96
N ALA A 513 -5.43 -15.59 35.95
CA ALA A 513 -4.76 -14.93 34.82
C ALA A 513 -3.96 -13.72 35.29
N GLY A 514 -4.48 -12.93 36.23
CA GLY A 514 -3.78 -11.81 36.87
C GLY A 514 -2.53 -12.25 37.64
N ASP A 515 -2.62 -13.37 38.38
CA ASP A 515 -1.47 -13.91 39.08
C ASP A 515 -0.41 -14.46 38.07
N GLY A 516 -0.85 -15.11 36.99
CA GLY A 516 0.02 -15.52 35.91
C GLY A 516 0.70 -14.32 35.21
N ALA A 517 -0.04 -13.24 34.98
CA ALA A 517 0.49 -12.02 34.40
C ALA A 517 1.53 -11.33 35.32
N LYS A 518 1.31 -11.34 36.66
CA LYS A 518 2.32 -10.87 37.64
C LYS A 518 3.59 -11.73 37.64
N GLN A 519 3.44 -13.05 37.51
CA GLN A 519 4.58 -13.92 37.36
C GLN A 519 5.35 -13.65 36.06
N LEU A 520 4.64 -13.38 34.96
CA LEU A 520 5.23 -13.01 33.69
C LEU A 520 5.98 -11.67 33.81
N GLU A 521 5.36 -10.66 34.43
CA GLU A 521 5.99 -9.35 34.72
C GLU A 521 7.30 -9.54 35.50
N GLY A 522 7.26 -10.31 36.58
CA GLY A 522 8.45 -10.64 37.37
C GLY A 522 9.50 -11.45 36.60
N GLY A 523 9.08 -12.33 35.69
CA GLY A 523 9.95 -13.06 34.77
C GLY A 523 10.64 -12.13 33.76
N ILE A 524 9.91 -11.20 33.17
CA ILE A 524 10.42 -10.18 32.25
C ILE A 524 11.42 -9.26 32.95
N ALA A 525 11.13 -8.82 34.18
CA ALA A 525 12.03 -7.99 34.97
C ALA A 525 13.38 -8.71 35.25
N LYS A 526 13.33 -10.01 35.59
CA LYS A 526 14.55 -10.82 35.73
C LYS A 526 15.32 -10.98 34.44
N LEU A 527 14.61 -11.18 33.33
CA LEU A 527 15.21 -11.26 31.99
C LEU A 527 15.83 -9.94 31.56
N ALA A 528 15.19 -8.79 31.87
CA ALA A 528 15.71 -7.47 31.61
C ALA A 528 17.01 -7.22 32.41
N SER A 529 17.04 -7.61 33.69
CA SER A 529 18.25 -7.54 34.51
C SER A 529 19.37 -8.42 33.95
N GLY A 530 19.07 -9.66 33.55
CA GLY A 530 20.03 -10.56 32.90
C GLY A 530 20.56 -10.00 31.55
N ALA A 531 19.67 -9.41 30.75
CA ALA A 531 20.07 -8.77 29.49
C ALA A 531 20.95 -7.54 29.72
N ALA A 532 20.70 -6.75 30.78
CA ALA A 532 21.55 -5.62 31.14
C ALA A 532 22.95 -6.09 31.57
N GLN A 533 23.05 -7.19 32.35
CA GLN A 533 24.33 -7.78 32.73
C GLN A 533 25.09 -8.33 31.52
N ALA A 534 24.39 -9.01 30.60
CA ALA A 534 24.97 -9.51 29.36
C ALA A 534 25.47 -8.37 28.47
N ALA A 535 24.71 -7.28 28.36
CA ALA A 535 25.13 -6.07 27.63
C ALA A 535 26.42 -5.49 28.22
N GLY A 536 26.51 -5.35 29.55
CA GLY A 536 27.73 -4.88 30.23
C GLY A 536 28.93 -5.81 30.01
N ALA A 537 28.75 -7.12 30.03
CA ALA A 537 29.81 -8.08 29.72
C ALA A 537 30.28 -8.01 28.27
N LEU A 538 29.35 -7.79 27.33
CA LEU A 538 29.66 -7.62 25.90
C LEU A 538 30.36 -6.28 25.61
N ASP A 539 30.03 -5.21 26.34
CA ASP A 539 30.76 -3.93 26.29
C ASP A 539 32.21 -4.10 26.75
N GLN A 540 32.44 -4.86 27.84
CA GLN A 540 33.78 -5.18 28.30
C GLN A 540 34.55 -6.04 27.26
N LEU A 541 33.87 -7.00 26.62
CA LEU A 541 34.45 -7.80 25.54
C LEU A 541 34.78 -6.94 24.31
N ALA A 542 33.91 -6.00 23.94
CA ALA A 542 34.17 -5.07 22.85
C ALA A 542 35.38 -4.16 23.17
N ALA A 543 35.46 -3.65 24.39
CA ALA A 543 36.60 -2.85 24.83
C ALA A 543 37.90 -3.67 24.87
N GLY A 544 37.86 -4.92 25.38
CA GLY A 544 39.00 -5.82 25.41
C GLY A 544 39.48 -6.21 24.02
N SER A 545 38.56 -6.49 23.12
CA SER A 545 38.86 -6.80 21.70
C SER A 545 39.43 -5.59 20.96
N GLY A 546 39.02 -4.37 21.32
CA GLY A 546 39.60 -3.13 20.83
C GLY A 546 41.09 -2.97 21.20
N LYS A 547 41.42 -3.19 22.50
CA LYS A 547 42.83 -3.18 22.96
C LYS A 547 43.67 -4.27 22.28
N LEU A 548 43.08 -5.44 22.06
CA LEU A 548 43.76 -6.52 21.33
C LEU A 548 44.02 -6.13 19.87
N ALA A 549 43.04 -5.55 19.19
CA ALA A 549 43.19 -5.09 17.81
C ALA A 549 44.25 -3.97 17.67
N GLU A 550 44.36 -3.09 18.67
CA GLU A 550 45.36 -2.04 18.71
C GLU A 550 46.77 -2.62 18.95
N GLY A 551 46.88 -3.57 19.89
CA GLY A 551 48.14 -4.29 20.13
C GLY A 551 48.61 -5.07 18.91
N GLN A 552 47.68 -5.75 18.18
CA GLN A 552 47.99 -6.43 16.94
C GLN A 552 48.45 -5.47 15.83
N ARG A 553 47.85 -4.29 15.75
CA ARG A 553 48.26 -3.23 14.80
C ARG A 553 49.67 -2.69 15.10
N THR A 554 49.99 -2.54 16.37
CA THR A 554 51.35 -2.14 16.80
C THR A 554 52.36 -3.23 16.45
N ALA A 555 52.02 -4.51 16.66
CA ALA A 555 52.86 -5.64 16.26
C ALA A 555 53.04 -5.74 14.74
N GLN A 556 52.01 -5.41 13.96
CA GLN A 556 52.05 -5.33 12.48
C GLN A 556 53.04 -4.26 12.01
N LEU A 557 52.97 -3.07 12.65
CA LEU A 557 53.92 -1.95 12.36
C LEU A 557 55.34 -2.36 12.69
N GLY A 558 55.54 -3.03 13.84
CA GLY A 558 56.83 -3.58 14.22
C GLY A 558 57.36 -4.62 13.19
N ALA A 559 56.51 -5.53 12.72
CA ALA A 559 56.88 -6.51 11.71
C ALA A 559 57.24 -5.84 10.37
N PHE A 560 56.53 -4.79 9.99
CA PHE A 560 56.80 -3.99 8.79
C PHE A 560 58.19 -3.31 8.89
N SER A 561 58.55 -2.76 10.06
CA SER A 561 59.89 -2.15 10.25
C SER A 561 61.02 -3.17 10.24
N VAL A 562 60.79 -4.40 10.72
CA VAL A 562 61.74 -5.50 10.61
C VAL A 562 61.90 -5.96 9.16
N GLU A 563 60.79 -6.00 8.36
CA GLU A 563 60.85 -6.32 6.94
C GLU A 563 61.71 -5.28 6.18
N GLY A 564 61.44 -3.97 6.41
CA GLY A 564 62.21 -2.89 5.79
C GLY A 564 63.72 -2.96 6.14
N ALA A 565 64.04 -3.16 7.43
CA ALA A 565 65.43 -3.29 7.88
C ALA A 565 66.12 -4.52 7.28
N SER A 566 65.44 -5.63 7.11
CA SER A 566 65.98 -6.85 6.49
C SER A 566 66.15 -6.70 4.99
N GLU A 567 65.33 -5.93 4.31
CA GLU A 567 65.43 -5.57 2.92
C GLU A 567 66.60 -4.64 2.67
N ASP A 568 66.80 -3.64 3.51
CA ASP A 568 67.92 -2.72 3.47
C ASP A 568 69.24 -3.44 3.68
N LEU A 569 69.32 -4.36 4.64
CA LEU A 569 70.47 -5.25 4.83
C LEU A 569 70.78 -6.09 3.58
N LEU A 570 69.75 -6.69 2.98
CA LEU A 570 69.91 -7.50 1.79
C LEU A 570 70.41 -6.68 0.59
N ASN A 571 69.85 -5.45 0.44
CA ASN A 571 70.22 -4.53 -0.62
C ASN A 571 71.67 -3.99 -0.43
N GLY A 572 72.06 -3.69 0.83
CA GLY A 572 73.41 -3.30 1.14
C GLY A 572 74.46 -4.37 0.77
N ILE A 573 74.14 -5.63 1.06
CA ILE A 573 75.02 -6.77 0.67
C ILE A 573 75.03 -7.00 -0.85
N LYS A 574 73.87 -6.89 -1.55
CA LYS A 574 73.75 -7.08 -3.00
C LYS A 574 74.40 -5.94 -3.79
N GLY A 575 74.18 -4.65 -3.40
CA GLY A 575 74.51 -3.51 -4.27
C GLY A 575 75.99 -3.14 -4.28
N ASN A 576 76.71 -3.23 -3.16
CA ASN A 576 78.06 -2.71 -3.00
C ASN A 576 79.07 -3.69 -2.41
N GLY A 577 78.67 -4.66 -1.64
CA GLY A 577 79.61 -5.54 -0.93
C GLY A 577 80.11 -6.67 -1.80
N LEU A 578 79.17 -7.52 -2.29
CA LEU A 578 79.54 -8.76 -2.96
C LEU A 578 80.10 -8.50 -4.35
N GLU A 579 79.61 -7.52 -5.09
CA GLU A 579 80.14 -7.22 -6.43
C GLU A 579 81.46 -6.53 -6.40
N ARG A 580 81.69 -5.61 -5.43
CA ARG A 580 83.04 -5.03 -5.22
C ARG A 580 84.03 -6.05 -4.73
N ALA A 581 83.65 -6.99 -3.83
CA ALA A 581 84.50 -8.11 -3.44
C ALA A 581 84.88 -9.05 -4.61
N ARG A 582 83.93 -9.32 -5.55
CA ARG A 582 84.11 -10.09 -6.75
C ARG A 582 85.08 -9.39 -7.74
N SER A 583 84.93 -8.10 -7.94
CA SER A 583 85.78 -7.28 -8.83
C SER A 583 87.17 -7.17 -8.20
N LEU A 584 87.33 -6.96 -6.91
CA LEU A 584 88.57 -6.97 -6.19
C LEU A 584 89.30 -8.32 -6.33
N ARG A 585 88.54 -9.46 -6.15
CA ARG A 585 89.07 -10.78 -6.34
C ARG A 585 89.56 -10.99 -7.78
N ALA A 586 88.80 -10.56 -8.80
CA ALA A 586 89.15 -10.66 -10.15
C ALA A 586 90.39 -9.85 -10.51
N GLU A 587 90.51 -8.66 -10.02
CA GLU A 587 91.66 -7.76 -10.21
C GLU A 587 92.93 -8.34 -9.54
N LEU A 588 92.78 -8.79 -8.25
CA LEU A 588 93.91 -9.42 -7.51
C LEU A 588 94.32 -10.67 -8.17
N LYS A 589 93.39 -11.48 -8.69
CA LYS A 589 93.73 -12.76 -9.41
C LYS A 589 94.46 -12.52 -10.75
N GLN A 590 94.08 -11.44 -11.46
CA GLN A 590 94.76 -10.97 -12.67
C GLN A 590 96.18 -10.53 -12.39
N ARG A 591 96.39 -9.73 -11.39
CA ARG A 591 97.66 -9.21 -10.91
C ARG A 591 98.56 -10.34 -10.37
N ALA A 592 98.02 -11.28 -9.66
CA ALA A 592 98.73 -12.44 -9.12
C ALA A 592 99.26 -13.38 -10.21
N GLY A 593 98.73 -13.31 -11.46
CA GLY A 593 99.31 -13.98 -12.66
C GLY A 593 100.70 -13.45 -13.07
N THR A 594 100.98 -12.15 -12.67
CA THR A 594 102.27 -11.50 -12.96
C THR A 594 103.16 -11.32 -11.74
N ASP A 595 102.59 -11.38 -10.53
CA ASP A 595 103.26 -11.21 -9.25
C ASP A 595 102.78 -12.27 -8.19
N PRO A 596 103.53 -13.41 -8.03
CA PRO A 596 103.13 -14.53 -7.14
C PRO A 596 103.07 -14.13 -5.63
N SER A 597 103.61 -12.98 -5.23
CA SER A 597 103.56 -12.48 -3.84
C SER A 597 102.10 -12.06 -3.41
N LEU A 598 101.21 -11.83 -4.37
CA LEU A 598 99.79 -11.49 -4.16
C LEU A 598 98.91 -12.69 -3.91
N ALA A 599 99.37 -13.95 -3.99
CA ALA A 599 98.64 -15.17 -3.75
C ALA A 599 97.87 -15.22 -2.37
N PRO A 600 98.45 -14.71 -1.28
CA PRO A 600 97.74 -14.67 0.02
C PRO A 600 96.49 -13.73 -0.02
N GLN A 601 96.68 -12.54 -0.67
CA GLN A 601 95.55 -11.52 -0.82
C GLN A 601 94.42 -12.02 -1.73
N VAL A 602 94.77 -12.84 -2.79
CA VAL A 602 93.75 -13.50 -3.60
C VAL A 602 92.90 -14.47 -2.73
N ARG A 603 93.62 -15.26 -1.86
CA ARG A 603 92.88 -16.21 -0.98
C ARG A 603 92.02 -15.47 0.06
N GLU A 604 92.44 -14.30 0.51
CA GLU A 604 91.70 -13.49 1.42
C GLU A 604 90.45 -12.82 0.74
N ALA A 605 90.63 -12.37 -0.52
CA ALA A 605 89.58 -11.90 -1.38
C ALA A 605 88.58 -12.99 -1.72
N GLU A 606 89.09 -14.25 -1.96
CA GLU A 606 88.16 -15.41 -2.18
C GLU A 606 87.36 -15.73 -0.90
N ARG A 607 87.97 -15.71 0.30
CA ARG A 607 87.25 -15.86 1.59
C ARG A 607 86.20 -14.76 1.80
N LEU A 608 86.57 -13.51 1.43
CA LEU A 608 85.66 -12.38 1.58
C LEU A 608 84.42 -12.53 0.64
N VAL A 609 84.69 -12.98 -0.64
CA VAL A 609 83.58 -13.23 -1.56
C VAL A 609 82.69 -14.36 -1.04
N GLU A 610 83.28 -15.43 -0.47
CA GLU A 610 82.56 -16.60 0.05
C GLU A 610 81.75 -16.16 1.31
N SER A 611 82.35 -15.41 2.24
CA SER A 611 81.67 -14.95 3.42
C SER A 611 80.51 -13.96 3.11
N LEU A 612 80.67 -13.06 2.15
CA LEU A 612 79.65 -12.19 1.66
C LEU A 612 78.56 -12.92 0.91
N ALA A 613 78.87 -14.00 0.20
CA ALA A 613 77.90 -14.85 -0.45
C ALA A 613 77.05 -15.61 0.57
N ILE A 614 77.66 -16.14 1.66
CA ILE A 614 76.98 -16.76 2.80
C ILE A 614 76.11 -15.69 3.47
N ALA A 615 76.64 -14.51 3.78
CA ALA A 615 75.89 -13.41 4.38
C ALA A 615 74.71 -12.97 3.55
N ARG A 616 74.83 -12.95 2.22
CA ARG A 616 73.72 -12.66 1.29
C ARG A 616 72.61 -13.71 1.40
N ASN A 617 72.98 -14.99 1.42
CA ASN A 617 71.98 -16.06 1.53
C ASN A 617 71.23 -16.02 2.87
N GLU A 618 71.97 -15.74 3.97
CA GLU A 618 71.35 -15.55 5.28
C GLU A 618 70.45 -14.27 5.32
N ALA A 619 70.88 -13.16 4.73
CA ALA A 619 70.07 -11.95 4.60
C ALA A 619 68.81 -12.20 3.73
N GLN A 620 68.91 -13.00 2.62
CA GLN A 620 67.76 -13.43 1.84
C GLN A 620 66.76 -14.28 2.64
N ARG A 621 67.30 -15.18 3.50
CA ARG A 621 66.49 -16.03 4.37
C ARG A 621 65.81 -15.18 5.45
N LEU A 622 66.49 -14.25 6.07
CA LEU A 622 65.97 -13.29 7.06
C LEU A 622 64.88 -12.42 6.45
N ASN A 623 65.10 -11.86 5.26
CA ASN A 623 64.10 -11.08 4.54
C ASN A 623 62.83 -11.89 4.25
N GLY A 624 62.98 -13.15 3.76
CA GLY A 624 61.88 -14.07 3.51
C GLY A 624 61.10 -14.44 4.80
N GLN A 625 61.80 -14.49 5.98
CA GLN A 625 61.16 -14.72 7.25
C GLN A 625 60.46 -13.45 7.76
N ALA A 626 61.04 -12.27 7.57
CA ALA A 626 60.46 -10.97 7.91
C ALA A 626 59.19 -10.70 7.11
N THR A 627 59.19 -10.97 5.78
CA THR A 627 57.98 -10.89 4.92
C THR A 627 56.87 -11.83 5.37
N ARG A 628 57.23 -13.06 5.76
CA ARG A 628 56.27 -14.02 6.30
C ARG A 628 55.69 -13.54 7.65
N LEU A 629 56.53 -12.98 8.51
CA LEU A 629 56.11 -12.41 9.78
C LEU A 629 55.17 -11.23 9.57
N HIS A 630 55.51 -10.29 8.68
CA HIS A 630 54.68 -9.14 8.36
C HIS A 630 53.35 -9.57 7.78
N SER A 631 53.34 -10.52 6.81
CA SER A 631 52.11 -11.08 6.22
C SER A 631 51.24 -11.79 7.28
N GLY A 632 51.88 -12.51 8.22
CA GLY A 632 51.17 -13.15 9.33
C GLY A 632 50.59 -12.14 10.28
N GLN A 633 51.30 -11.08 10.67
CA GLN A 633 50.84 -10.04 11.53
C GLN A 633 49.71 -9.20 10.88
N THR A 634 49.78 -8.96 9.56
CA THR A 634 48.70 -8.30 8.82
C THR A 634 47.41 -9.09 8.89
N LYS A 635 47.48 -10.41 8.63
CA LYS A 635 46.30 -11.29 8.74
C LYS A 635 45.73 -11.31 10.16
N LEU A 636 46.60 -11.28 11.17
CA LEU A 636 46.20 -11.29 12.59
C LEU A 636 45.56 -9.95 13.00
N ALA A 637 46.10 -8.83 12.51
CA ALA A 637 45.54 -7.50 12.72
C ALA A 637 44.17 -7.34 12.07
N ASP A 638 44.00 -7.85 10.84
CA ASP A 638 42.71 -7.87 10.15
C ASP A 638 41.69 -8.76 10.90
N ALA A 639 42.09 -9.90 11.38
CA ALA A 639 41.22 -10.78 12.18
C ALA A 639 40.82 -10.13 13.51
N GLY A 640 41.76 -9.45 14.17
CA GLY A 640 41.50 -8.69 15.40
C GLY A 640 40.51 -7.53 15.17
N ALA A 641 40.68 -6.81 14.08
CA ALA A 641 39.77 -5.73 13.72
C ALA A 641 38.35 -6.25 13.39
N LYS A 642 38.23 -7.42 12.73
CA LYS A 642 36.95 -8.08 12.49
C LYS A 642 36.30 -8.54 13.79
N LEU A 643 37.07 -9.11 14.71
CA LEU A 643 36.59 -9.54 16.02
C LEU A 643 36.06 -8.34 16.83
N HIS A 644 36.81 -7.25 16.89
CA HIS A 644 36.40 -6.02 17.56
C HIS A 644 35.07 -5.47 16.94
N LYS A 645 34.99 -5.41 15.62
CA LYS A 645 33.78 -4.95 14.94
C LYS A 645 32.59 -5.89 15.20
N GLY A 646 32.82 -7.17 15.28
CA GLY A 646 31.81 -8.16 15.62
C GLY A 646 31.34 -8.01 17.07
N ALA A 647 32.27 -7.89 18.01
CA ALA A 647 31.96 -7.68 19.43
C ALA A 647 31.20 -6.39 19.68
N ALA A 648 31.60 -5.28 19.03
CA ALA A 648 30.92 -3.99 19.11
C ALA A 648 29.50 -4.02 18.55
N LYS A 649 29.29 -4.73 17.42
CA LYS A 649 27.94 -4.95 16.88
C LYS A 649 27.05 -5.75 17.83
N LEU A 650 27.61 -6.81 18.42
CA LEU A 650 26.86 -7.64 19.36
C LEU A 650 26.52 -6.87 20.63
N ALA A 651 27.44 -6.08 21.16
CA ALA A 651 27.22 -5.20 22.30
C ALA A 651 26.10 -4.17 22.01
N GLY A 652 26.15 -3.52 20.83
CA GLY A 652 25.12 -2.58 20.42
C GLY A 652 23.73 -3.20 20.25
N ALA A 653 23.65 -4.39 19.67
CA ALA A 653 22.40 -5.13 19.53
C ALA A 653 21.83 -5.59 20.90
N THR A 654 22.69 -6.07 21.77
CA THR A 654 22.28 -6.52 23.11
C THR A 654 21.95 -5.34 24.03
N GLY A 655 22.58 -4.18 23.84
CA GLY A 655 22.28 -2.95 24.57
C GLY A 655 20.85 -2.42 24.35
N GLN A 656 20.17 -2.82 23.28
CA GLN A 656 18.77 -2.47 23.02
C GLN A 656 17.77 -3.43 23.71
N LEU A 657 18.21 -4.63 24.07
CA LEU A 657 17.34 -5.63 24.70
C LEU A 657 16.68 -5.16 26.02
N PRO A 658 17.42 -4.52 26.97
CA PRO A 658 16.81 -4.04 28.20
C PRO A 658 15.66 -3.05 27.95
N GLY A 659 15.81 -2.15 26.96
CA GLY A 659 14.77 -1.21 26.61
C GLY A 659 13.53 -1.87 25.96
N ALA A 660 13.75 -2.90 25.15
CA ALA A 660 12.65 -3.70 24.59
C ALA A 660 11.92 -4.51 25.67
N LEU A 661 12.67 -5.13 26.58
CA LEU A 661 12.12 -5.87 27.71
C LEU A 661 11.38 -4.95 28.69
N GLY A 662 11.84 -3.73 28.92
CA GLY A 662 11.13 -2.73 29.73
C GLY A 662 9.78 -2.32 29.14
N LYS A 663 9.67 -2.27 27.80
CA LYS A 663 8.38 -2.06 27.12
C LYS A 663 7.44 -3.26 27.29
N LEU A 664 7.99 -4.47 27.24
CA LEU A 664 7.24 -5.70 27.51
C LEU A 664 6.76 -5.77 28.96
N GLU A 665 7.59 -5.36 29.91
CA GLU A 665 7.24 -5.25 31.33
C GLU A 665 6.11 -4.25 31.55
N GLY A 666 6.18 -3.07 30.91
CA GLY A 666 5.10 -2.11 30.93
C GLY A 666 3.79 -2.65 30.31
N GLY A 667 3.88 -3.43 29.23
CA GLY A 667 2.73 -4.13 28.64
C GLY A 667 2.16 -5.22 29.58
N ALA A 668 3.01 -5.98 30.26
CA ALA A 668 2.59 -6.98 31.24
C ALA A 668 1.93 -6.32 32.46
N SER A 669 2.43 -5.19 32.93
CA SER A 669 1.81 -4.39 34.00
C SER A 669 0.42 -3.88 33.59
N GLN A 670 0.27 -3.35 32.37
CA GLN A 670 -1.03 -2.96 31.82
C GLN A 670 -2.01 -4.13 31.72
N LEU A 671 -1.51 -5.34 31.40
CA LEU A 671 -2.33 -6.55 31.39
C LEU A 671 -2.80 -6.92 32.80
N VAL A 672 -1.95 -6.81 33.80
CA VAL A 672 -2.31 -7.02 35.22
C VAL A 672 -3.41 -6.06 35.64
N ASP A 673 -3.27 -4.78 35.31
CA ASP A 673 -4.29 -3.75 35.61
C ASP A 673 -5.59 -3.99 34.85
N GLY A 674 -5.51 -4.41 33.58
CA GLY A 674 -6.67 -4.77 32.74
C GLY A 674 -7.44 -5.96 33.32
N LEU A 675 -6.72 -7.01 33.72
CA LEU A 675 -7.29 -8.21 34.36
C LEU A 675 -7.88 -7.88 35.73
N GLY A 676 -7.25 -6.97 36.49
CA GLY A 676 -7.78 -6.45 37.76
C GLY A 676 -9.13 -5.74 37.58
N ARG A 677 -9.26 -4.88 36.53
CA ARG A 677 -10.52 -4.22 36.18
C ARG A 677 -11.60 -5.20 35.69
N LEU A 678 -11.18 -6.21 34.90
CA LEU A 678 -12.09 -7.28 34.44
C LEU A 678 -12.60 -8.11 35.62
N ARG A 679 -11.74 -8.45 36.59
CA ARG A 679 -12.12 -9.12 37.82
C ARG A 679 -13.13 -8.28 38.61
N GLY A 680 -12.82 -7.00 38.86
CA GLY A 680 -13.73 -6.10 39.55
C GLY A 680 -15.08 -5.94 38.83
N GLY A 681 -15.07 -5.92 37.50
CA GLY A 681 -16.30 -5.94 36.70
C GLY A 681 -17.07 -7.26 36.82
N ALA A 682 -16.37 -8.39 36.87
CA ALA A 682 -16.99 -9.71 37.06
C ALA A 682 -17.59 -9.87 38.47
N ASP A 683 -16.87 -9.41 39.51
CA ASP A 683 -17.34 -9.39 40.89
C ASP A 683 -18.61 -8.51 41.02
N SER A 684 -18.59 -7.30 40.42
CA SER A 684 -19.74 -6.40 40.38
C SER A 684 -20.93 -7.01 39.60
N LEU A 685 -20.67 -7.72 38.51
CA LEU A 685 -21.69 -8.42 37.73
C LEU A 685 -22.30 -9.55 38.57
N GLU A 686 -21.48 -10.34 39.30
CA GLU A 686 -21.95 -11.39 40.20
C GLU A 686 -22.87 -10.80 41.30
N GLU A 687 -22.47 -9.68 41.90
CA GLU A 687 -23.26 -8.97 42.93
C GLU A 687 -24.61 -8.48 42.38
N HIS A 688 -24.60 -7.81 41.20
CA HIS A 688 -25.84 -7.33 40.57
C HIS A 688 -26.75 -8.49 40.11
N LEU A 689 -26.17 -9.60 39.63
CA LEU A 689 -26.94 -10.80 39.30
C LEU A 689 -27.51 -11.48 40.55
N ALA A 690 -26.77 -11.52 41.63
CA ALA A 690 -27.26 -12.04 42.93
C ALA A 690 -28.40 -11.15 43.49
N GLU A 691 -28.26 -9.81 43.38
CA GLU A 691 -29.30 -8.88 43.74
C GLU A 691 -30.55 -9.02 42.83
N GLY A 692 -30.36 -9.18 41.51
CA GLY A 692 -31.41 -9.47 40.53
C GLY A 692 -32.13 -10.78 40.83
N PHE A 693 -31.38 -11.81 41.25
CA PHE A 693 -31.93 -13.08 41.67
C PHE A 693 -32.80 -12.94 42.92
N GLN A 694 -32.36 -12.16 43.91
CA GLN A 694 -33.14 -11.85 45.13
C GLN A 694 -34.40 -11.05 44.81
N ARG A 695 -34.29 -10.01 43.95
CA ARG A 695 -35.45 -9.19 43.52
C ARG A 695 -36.45 -9.97 42.66
N SER A 696 -36.05 -11.04 42.00
CA SER A 696 -36.93 -11.93 41.23
C SER A 696 -37.74 -12.89 42.09
N GLN A 697 -37.36 -13.10 43.35
CA GLN A 697 -38.06 -13.97 44.30
C GLN A 697 -39.51 -13.51 44.62
N PRO A 698 -39.71 -12.20 44.92
CA PRO A 698 -41.10 -11.73 45.14
C PRO A 698 -41.94 -11.80 43.86
N LEU A 699 -41.32 -11.69 42.67
CA LEU A 699 -42.00 -11.77 41.38
C LEU A 699 -42.48 -13.19 41.12
N GLN A 700 -41.62 -14.21 41.40
CA GLN A 700 -42.00 -15.62 41.30
C GLN A 700 -43.13 -15.98 42.28
N THR A 701 -43.05 -15.52 43.53
CA THR A 701 -44.10 -15.72 44.51
C THR A 701 -45.40 -15.05 44.07
N LYS A 702 -45.32 -13.78 43.60
CA LYS A 702 -46.49 -13.07 43.07
C LYS A 702 -47.06 -13.65 41.79
N LEU A 703 -46.24 -14.23 40.91
CA LEU A 703 -46.74 -14.94 39.73
C LEU A 703 -47.33 -16.30 40.11
N HIS A 704 -46.78 -16.97 41.11
CA HIS A 704 -47.34 -18.22 41.62
C HIS A 704 -48.65 -17.98 42.36
N GLU A 705 -48.70 -16.96 43.19
CA GLU A 705 -49.94 -16.45 43.83
C GLU A 705 -50.93 -15.96 42.77
N GLY A 706 -50.49 -15.25 41.72
CA GLY A 706 -51.29 -14.79 40.59
C GLY A 706 -51.83 -15.93 39.75
N HIS A 707 -51.05 -17.03 39.57
CA HIS A 707 -51.51 -18.27 38.93
C HIS A 707 -52.59 -18.98 39.80
N ALA A 708 -52.40 -19.02 41.11
CA ALA A 708 -53.39 -19.53 42.02
C ALA A 708 -54.63 -18.60 42.10
N GLU A 709 -54.47 -17.26 42.05
CA GLU A 709 -55.55 -16.26 42.03
C GLU A 709 -56.30 -16.15 40.71
N VAL A 710 -55.68 -16.44 39.55
CA VAL A 710 -56.36 -16.46 38.24
C VAL A 710 -57.31 -17.64 38.14
N SER A 711 -57.09 -18.71 38.88
CA SER A 711 -58.06 -19.79 39.04
C SER A 711 -59.27 -19.39 39.90
N VAL A 712 -59.18 -18.26 40.64
CA VAL A 712 -60.24 -17.86 41.64
C VAL A 712 -60.90 -16.48 41.33
N SER A 713 -60.33 -15.63 40.40
CA SER A 713 -60.96 -14.30 40.24
C SER A 713 -60.80 -13.65 38.87
N ALA A 714 -61.66 -14.07 37.90
CA ALA A 714 -61.94 -13.33 36.67
C ALA A 714 -62.26 -11.84 36.93
N ARG A 715 -62.72 -11.47 38.13
CA ARG A 715 -63.08 -10.09 38.57
C ARG A 715 -61.89 -9.17 38.92
N ARG A 716 -60.70 -9.73 39.24
CA ARG A 716 -59.50 -8.93 39.51
C ARG A 716 -58.69 -8.63 38.25
N VAL A 717 -58.73 -9.53 37.28
CA VAL A 717 -58.09 -9.32 35.98
C VAL A 717 -58.81 -8.22 35.24
N ASN A 718 -60.16 -8.21 35.25
CA ASN A 718 -60.93 -7.12 34.62
C ASN A 718 -60.59 -5.75 35.22
N ARG A 719 -60.40 -5.63 36.54
CA ARG A 719 -60.02 -4.35 37.18
C ARG A 719 -58.60 -3.91 36.84
N LYS A 720 -57.65 -4.80 36.56
CA LYS A 720 -56.28 -4.45 36.05
C LYS A 720 -56.33 -4.10 34.58
N VAL A 721 -57.11 -4.79 33.77
CA VAL A 721 -57.34 -4.46 32.36
C VAL A 721 -58.08 -3.13 32.24
N ASP A 722 -59.08 -2.82 33.10
CA ASP A 722 -59.74 -1.55 33.10
C ASP A 722 -58.85 -0.38 33.53
N ARG A 723 -57.85 -0.61 34.40
CA ARG A 723 -56.80 0.37 34.71
C ARG A 723 -55.87 0.62 33.57
N LEU A 724 -55.45 -0.41 32.85
CA LEU A 724 -54.63 -0.29 31.63
C LEU A 724 -55.43 0.37 30.51
N ARG A 725 -56.71 0.06 30.38
CA ARG A 725 -57.64 0.66 29.43
C ARG A 725 -57.77 2.18 29.65
N HIS A 726 -57.77 2.62 30.92
CA HIS A 726 -57.93 4.01 31.28
C HIS A 726 -56.61 4.81 31.24
N ASN A 727 -55.49 4.21 31.69
CA ASN A 727 -54.22 4.89 31.87
C ASN A 727 -53.28 4.82 30.66
N SER A 728 -53.44 3.84 29.76
CA SER A 728 -52.53 3.68 28.60
C SER A 728 -53.21 2.91 27.44
N PRO A 729 -54.26 3.47 26.84
CA PRO A 729 -55.08 2.79 25.82
C PRO A 729 -54.32 2.39 24.53
N GLY A 730 -53.16 2.98 24.32
CA GLY A 730 -52.32 2.69 23.11
C GLY A 730 -51.05 1.88 23.35
N ILE A 731 -50.86 1.33 24.59
CA ILE A 731 -49.56 0.74 24.98
C ILE A 731 -49.07 -0.39 24.04
N PHE A 732 -49.99 -1.22 23.55
CA PHE A 732 -49.63 -2.32 22.65
C PHE A 732 -49.35 -1.87 21.21
N ASN A 733 -49.73 -0.65 20.85
CA ASN A 733 -49.43 -0.05 19.54
C ASN A 733 -48.15 0.79 19.58
N SER A 734 -47.59 1.04 20.81
CA SER A 734 -46.39 1.84 20.94
C SER A 734 -45.17 1.11 20.36
N GLY A 735 -44.27 1.86 19.76
CA GLY A 735 -42.99 1.37 19.27
C GLY A 735 -42.13 0.74 20.36
N TYR A 736 -42.25 1.25 21.60
CA TYR A 736 -41.57 0.71 22.78
C TYR A 736 -42.05 -0.68 23.16
N PHE A 737 -43.33 -1.02 22.94
CA PHE A 737 -43.83 -2.39 23.18
C PHE A 737 -43.20 -3.35 22.14
N VAL A 738 -43.16 -2.95 20.87
CA VAL A 738 -42.51 -3.72 19.80
C VAL A 738 -41.03 -3.95 20.10
N LEU A 739 -40.34 -2.86 20.51
CA LEU A 739 -38.93 -2.91 20.85
C LEU A 739 -38.64 -3.83 22.04
N SER A 740 -39.46 -3.72 23.11
CA SER A 740 -39.32 -4.61 24.28
C SER A 740 -39.56 -6.08 23.95
N THR A 741 -40.51 -6.35 23.06
CA THR A 741 -40.79 -7.70 22.58
C THR A 741 -39.60 -8.27 21.79
N LEU A 742 -38.99 -7.44 20.96
CA LEU A 742 -37.77 -7.82 20.18
C LEU A 742 -36.55 -7.99 21.08
N ALA A 743 -36.37 -7.11 22.06
CA ALA A 743 -35.26 -7.20 23.03
C ALA A 743 -35.41 -8.43 23.94
N GLY A 744 -36.64 -8.81 24.27
CA GLY A 744 -36.95 -10.02 25.04
C GLY A 744 -36.97 -11.33 24.22
N ALA A 745 -36.74 -11.28 22.93
CA ALA A 745 -36.70 -12.47 22.06
C ALA A 745 -35.49 -13.35 22.39
N PRO A 746 -35.55 -14.66 22.08
CA PRO A 746 -34.38 -15.55 22.20
C PRO A 746 -33.16 -14.96 21.48
N ALA A 747 -31.96 -15.15 22.04
CA ALA A 747 -30.72 -14.56 21.54
C ALA A 747 -30.52 -14.69 20.02
N LYS A 748 -30.91 -15.82 19.44
CA LYS A 748 -30.85 -16.12 18.00
C LYS A 748 -31.78 -15.18 17.18
N GLU A 749 -33.01 -14.94 17.66
CA GLU A 749 -33.97 -14.08 16.98
C GLU A 749 -33.63 -12.60 17.19
N ARG A 750 -33.14 -12.24 18.36
CA ARG A 750 -32.68 -10.90 18.68
C ARG A 750 -31.50 -10.49 17.78
N LYS A 751 -30.46 -11.35 17.62
CA LYS A 751 -29.35 -11.11 16.69
C LYS A 751 -29.80 -10.91 15.25
N ARG A 752 -30.77 -11.71 14.79
CA ARG A 752 -31.30 -11.59 13.41
C ARG A 752 -32.05 -10.27 13.20
N VAL A 753 -32.72 -9.77 14.23
CA VAL A 753 -33.47 -8.51 14.15
C VAL A 753 -32.56 -7.30 14.40
N SER A 754 -31.51 -7.42 15.20
CA SER A 754 -30.54 -6.35 15.44
C SER A 754 -29.80 -5.90 14.18
N GLY A 755 -29.63 -6.76 13.19
CA GLY A 755 -29.14 -6.39 11.86
C GLY A 755 -30.14 -5.62 10.99
N ILE A 756 -31.40 -5.45 11.42
CA ILE A 756 -32.45 -4.75 10.66
C ILE A 756 -32.95 -3.52 11.45
N VAL A 757 -33.06 -3.62 12.76
CA VAL A 757 -33.46 -2.55 13.67
C VAL A 757 -32.45 -2.46 14.79
N ASP A 758 -31.99 -1.26 15.07
CA ASP A 758 -31.09 -0.96 16.17
C ASP A 758 -31.79 -1.15 17.53
N ILE A 759 -31.70 -2.36 18.08
CA ILE A 759 -32.33 -2.72 19.36
C ILE A 759 -31.51 -2.14 20.53
N GLU A 760 -30.21 -1.97 20.36
CA GLU A 760 -29.30 -1.55 21.43
C GLU A 760 -29.34 -0.05 21.71
N ASN A 761 -29.56 0.80 20.69
CA ASN A 761 -29.67 2.25 20.81
C ASN A 761 -31.14 2.74 20.77
N SER A 762 -32.02 2.08 21.51
CA SER A 762 -33.44 2.47 21.68
C SER A 762 -34.31 2.32 20.41
N GLY A 763 -33.89 1.55 19.43
CA GLY A 763 -34.67 1.28 18.24
C GLY A 763 -34.90 2.50 17.35
N GLN A 764 -33.98 3.44 17.33
CA GLN A 764 -34.10 4.68 16.54
C GLN A 764 -33.83 4.46 15.05
N ALA A 765 -33.06 3.45 14.68
CA ALA A 765 -32.71 3.18 13.31
C ALA A 765 -33.24 1.86 12.80
N ALA A 766 -33.54 1.81 11.50
CA ALA A 766 -33.80 0.60 10.75
C ALA A 766 -33.04 0.63 9.43
N GLN A 767 -32.52 -0.53 9.01
CA GLN A 767 -31.88 -0.66 7.70
C GLN A 767 -32.56 -1.72 6.84
N MET A 768 -32.41 -1.56 5.53
CA MET A 768 -32.84 -2.53 4.52
C MET A 768 -31.67 -2.82 3.61
N ILE A 769 -31.46 -4.10 3.35
CA ILE A 769 -30.48 -4.56 2.38
C ILE A 769 -31.25 -4.85 1.10
N VAL A 770 -30.86 -4.18 0.02
CA VAL A 770 -31.47 -4.31 -1.30
C VAL A 770 -30.45 -4.95 -2.24
N ILE A 771 -30.79 -6.11 -2.76
CA ILE A 771 -29.94 -6.88 -3.66
C ILE A 771 -30.38 -6.58 -5.09
N PRO A 772 -29.55 -5.92 -5.91
CA PRO A 772 -29.87 -5.64 -7.30
C PRO A 772 -29.83 -6.88 -8.18
N ARG A 773 -30.44 -6.82 -9.35
CA ARG A 773 -30.31 -7.84 -10.41
C ARG A 773 -29.09 -7.64 -11.29
N TYR A 774 -28.44 -6.50 -11.15
CA TYR A 774 -27.32 -6.03 -11.97
C TYR A 774 -26.04 -5.99 -11.15
N THR A 775 -24.92 -6.16 -11.83
CA THR A 775 -23.62 -5.79 -11.27
C THR A 775 -23.57 -4.27 -11.04
N PHE A 776 -22.80 -3.83 -10.05
CA PHE A 776 -22.74 -2.42 -9.60
C PHE A 776 -22.22 -1.44 -10.66
N ASN A 777 -21.43 -1.91 -11.66
CA ASN A 777 -20.83 -1.10 -12.71
C ASN A 777 -21.75 -0.89 -13.94
N THR A 778 -23.02 -1.28 -13.88
CA THR A 778 -23.96 -1.16 -14.99
C THR A 778 -24.85 0.08 -14.89
N THR A 779 -25.33 0.57 -16.04
CA THR A 779 -26.32 1.64 -16.09
C THR A 779 -27.61 1.27 -15.35
N GLY A 780 -27.95 -0.04 -15.29
CA GLY A 780 -29.09 -0.56 -14.54
C GLY A 780 -28.95 -0.33 -13.04
N SER A 781 -27.73 -0.56 -12.49
CA SER A 781 -27.43 -0.35 -11.08
C SER A 781 -27.42 1.14 -10.73
N THR A 782 -26.81 1.99 -11.57
CA THR A 782 -26.82 3.44 -11.39
C THR A 782 -28.27 3.99 -11.40
N ALA A 783 -29.09 3.54 -12.36
CA ALA A 783 -30.50 3.93 -12.41
C ALA A 783 -31.30 3.45 -11.19
N LEU A 784 -30.97 2.27 -10.65
CA LEU A 784 -31.56 1.76 -9.42
C LEU A 784 -31.17 2.62 -8.22
N ASN A 785 -29.88 2.98 -8.09
CA ASN A 785 -29.38 3.87 -7.04
C ASN A 785 -30.18 5.18 -7.00
N GLU A 786 -30.39 5.82 -8.14
CA GLU A 786 -31.15 7.06 -8.26
C GLU A 786 -32.63 6.88 -7.90
N ARG A 787 -33.23 5.71 -8.19
CA ARG A 787 -34.60 5.42 -7.77
C ARG A 787 -34.67 5.18 -6.26
N LEU A 788 -33.70 4.45 -5.69
CA LEU A 788 -33.62 4.21 -4.25
C LEU A 788 -33.44 5.52 -3.47
N LYS A 789 -32.59 6.43 -3.94
CA LYS A 789 -32.41 7.78 -3.35
C LYS A 789 -33.73 8.58 -3.35
N ARG A 790 -34.40 8.65 -4.50
CA ARG A 790 -35.71 9.33 -4.61
C ARG A 790 -36.78 8.72 -3.73
N ASP A 791 -36.84 7.39 -3.64
CA ASP A 791 -37.80 6.69 -2.78
C ASP A 791 -37.46 6.90 -1.29
N ALA A 792 -36.17 7.00 -0.93
CA ALA A 792 -35.72 7.34 0.42
C ALA A 792 -36.12 8.76 0.80
N ASP A 793 -35.91 9.74 -0.08
CA ASP A 793 -36.37 11.13 0.13
C ASP A 793 -37.89 11.23 0.27
N GLY A 794 -38.63 10.46 -0.54
CA GLY A 794 -40.10 10.36 -0.42
C GLY A 794 -40.53 9.78 0.92
N LEU A 795 -39.81 8.80 1.49
CA LEU A 795 -40.07 8.28 2.82
C LEU A 795 -39.77 9.34 3.89
N ALA A 796 -38.62 10.02 3.77
CA ALA A 796 -38.24 11.10 4.68
C ALA A 796 -39.31 12.21 4.76
N ALA A 797 -39.75 12.67 3.59
CA ALA A 797 -40.83 13.70 3.50
C ALA A 797 -42.15 13.23 4.12
N ALA A 798 -42.53 11.95 3.94
CA ALA A 798 -43.80 11.41 4.45
C ALA A 798 -43.79 11.12 5.94
N THR A 799 -42.66 10.85 6.57
CA THR A 799 -42.55 10.34 7.94
C THR A 799 -41.72 11.24 8.87
N GLY A 800 -40.92 12.15 8.31
CA GLY A 800 -39.99 12.98 9.08
C GLY A 800 -38.77 12.21 9.63
N VAL A 801 -38.48 11.00 9.12
CA VAL A 801 -37.26 10.25 9.42
C VAL A 801 -36.12 10.73 8.54
N THR A 802 -34.89 10.64 9.04
CA THR A 802 -33.71 10.84 8.23
C THR A 802 -33.42 9.55 7.45
N THR A 803 -33.28 9.63 6.15
CA THR A 803 -32.99 8.46 5.29
C THR A 803 -31.68 8.63 4.57
N GLY A 804 -31.09 7.54 4.14
CA GLY A 804 -29.91 7.52 3.27
C GLY A 804 -29.74 6.19 2.56
N VAL A 805 -29.05 6.23 1.42
CA VAL A 805 -28.72 5.03 0.62
C VAL A 805 -27.20 4.86 0.61
N THR A 806 -26.71 3.72 1.05
CA THR A 806 -25.30 3.34 1.11
C THR A 806 -25.14 1.86 0.72
N GLY A 807 -24.08 1.23 1.17
CA GLY A 807 -23.69 -0.12 0.79
C GLY A 807 -22.72 -0.11 -0.39
N ALA A 808 -22.06 -1.23 -0.64
CA ALA A 808 -20.97 -1.32 -1.61
C ALA A 808 -21.33 -0.76 -2.99
N ALA A 809 -22.54 -1.07 -3.52
CA ALA A 809 -22.97 -0.53 -4.81
C ALA A 809 -23.12 1.00 -4.81
N ALA A 810 -23.76 1.59 -3.81
CA ALA A 810 -23.98 3.03 -3.74
C ALA A 810 -22.65 3.79 -3.55
N GLU A 811 -21.76 3.28 -2.70
CA GLU A 811 -20.44 3.86 -2.47
C GLU A 811 -19.58 3.82 -3.72
N LEU A 812 -19.57 2.69 -4.45
CA LEU A 812 -18.86 2.55 -5.72
C LEU A 812 -19.41 3.48 -6.81
N ILE A 813 -20.74 3.61 -6.91
CA ILE A 813 -21.37 4.53 -7.87
C ILE A 813 -21.05 5.99 -7.53
N ASP A 814 -21.21 6.40 -6.27
CA ASP A 814 -20.89 7.76 -5.83
C ASP A 814 -19.40 8.05 -6.01
N TYR A 815 -18.52 7.09 -5.69
CA TYR A 815 -17.08 7.20 -5.86
C TYR A 815 -16.70 7.45 -7.33
N THR A 816 -17.21 6.60 -8.25
CA THR A 816 -16.93 6.75 -9.69
C THR A 816 -17.52 8.03 -10.27
N THR A 817 -18.71 8.44 -9.81
CA THR A 817 -19.36 9.68 -10.24
C THR A 817 -18.54 10.89 -9.83
N VAL A 818 -18.18 10.99 -8.55
CA VAL A 818 -17.39 12.11 -8.01
C VAL A 818 -16.01 12.20 -8.68
N ILE A 819 -15.35 11.05 -8.91
CA ILE A 819 -14.07 11.04 -9.63
C ILE A 819 -14.26 11.53 -11.06
N SER A 820 -15.25 11.00 -11.78
CA SER A 820 -15.50 11.38 -13.17
C SER A 820 -15.83 12.86 -13.32
N GLU A 821 -16.59 13.43 -12.40
CA GLU A 821 -16.91 14.86 -12.37
C GLU A 821 -15.70 15.74 -12.06
N ARG A 822 -14.73 15.23 -11.30
CA ARG A 822 -13.53 15.98 -10.92
C ARG A 822 -12.35 15.83 -11.88
N ILE A 823 -12.34 14.80 -12.72
CA ILE A 823 -11.29 14.59 -13.73
C ILE A 823 -11.11 15.85 -14.63
N PRO A 824 -12.15 16.49 -15.20
CA PRO A 824 -11.97 17.68 -16.01
C PRO A 824 -11.34 18.85 -15.25
N LEU A 825 -11.73 19.05 -13.99
CA LEU A 825 -11.13 20.06 -13.12
C LEU A 825 -9.65 19.75 -12.86
N MET A 826 -9.31 18.51 -12.54
CA MET A 826 -7.94 18.06 -12.33
C MET A 826 -7.09 18.30 -13.57
N ILE A 827 -7.59 17.88 -14.75
CA ILE A 827 -6.95 18.14 -16.05
C ILE A 827 -6.70 19.63 -16.24
N GLY A 828 -7.72 20.47 -16.03
CA GLY A 828 -7.62 21.93 -16.20
C GLY A 828 -6.59 22.56 -15.26
N VAL A 829 -6.60 22.21 -13.98
CA VAL A 829 -5.67 22.78 -12.99
C VAL A 829 -4.24 22.32 -13.24
N ILE A 830 -4.00 21.02 -13.51
CA ILE A 830 -2.66 20.52 -13.82
C ILE A 830 -2.14 21.14 -15.12
N THR A 831 -2.97 21.23 -16.14
CA THR A 831 -2.64 21.85 -17.43
C THR A 831 -2.26 23.32 -17.26
N LEU A 832 -3.07 24.08 -16.52
CA LEU A 832 -2.80 25.49 -16.25
C LEU A 832 -1.53 25.68 -15.40
N ALA A 833 -1.37 24.91 -14.34
CA ALA A 833 -0.17 24.98 -13.49
C ALA A 833 1.09 24.69 -14.30
N THR A 834 1.05 23.63 -15.10
CA THR A 834 2.15 23.26 -16.00
C THR A 834 2.44 24.35 -17.04
N PHE A 835 1.41 24.88 -17.66
CA PHE A 835 1.56 25.98 -18.61
C PHE A 835 2.27 27.19 -17.98
N LEU A 836 1.82 27.62 -16.79
CA LEU A 836 2.44 28.73 -16.07
C LEU A 836 3.91 28.45 -15.73
N ILE A 837 4.22 27.23 -15.27
CA ILE A 837 5.58 26.81 -14.98
C ILE A 837 6.45 26.88 -16.25
N LEU A 838 5.97 26.32 -17.36
CA LEU A 838 6.70 26.33 -18.63
C LEU A 838 6.90 27.77 -19.15
N VAL A 839 5.91 28.66 -19.03
CA VAL A 839 6.06 30.07 -19.37
C VAL A 839 7.17 30.74 -18.58
N VAL A 840 7.24 30.47 -17.27
CA VAL A 840 8.30 31.01 -16.39
C VAL A 840 9.69 30.51 -16.82
N ILE A 841 9.81 29.23 -17.18
CA ILE A 841 11.10 28.62 -17.52
C ILE A 841 11.54 28.97 -18.92
N LEU A 842 10.65 28.76 -19.89
CA LEU A 842 10.96 28.94 -21.31
C LEU A 842 10.91 30.42 -21.70
N ARG A 843 10.30 31.28 -20.87
CA ARG A 843 10.06 32.70 -21.20
C ARG A 843 9.52 32.85 -22.64
N ALA A 844 8.65 31.92 -23.04
CA ALA A 844 8.08 31.80 -24.37
C ALA A 844 6.65 31.32 -24.28
N LEU A 845 5.67 32.19 -24.52
CA LEU A 845 4.25 31.89 -24.31
C LEU A 845 3.74 30.82 -25.29
N LEU A 846 4.04 31.01 -26.58
CA LEU A 846 3.56 30.09 -27.62
C LEU A 846 4.21 28.71 -27.50
N LEU A 847 5.51 28.66 -27.20
CA LEU A 847 6.22 27.41 -27.03
C LEU A 847 5.70 26.60 -25.84
N ALA A 848 5.41 27.28 -24.73
CA ALA A 848 4.78 26.65 -23.56
C ALA A 848 3.38 26.10 -23.91
N ALA A 849 2.56 26.84 -24.65
CA ALA A 849 1.25 26.38 -25.09
C ALA A 849 1.34 25.17 -26.01
N ILE A 850 2.27 25.12 -26.94
CA ILE A 850 2.50 23.96 -27.81
C ILE A 850 2.95 22.75 -27.00
N ALA A 851 3.88 22.92 -26.09
CA ALA A 851 4.37 21.82 -25.25
C ALA A 851 3.25 21.20 -24.40
N VAL A 852 2.39 22.04 -23.81
CA VAL A 852 1.23 21.57 -23.04
C VAL A 852 0.18 20.89 -23.92
N ALA A 853 -0.12 21.46 -25.11
CA ALA A 853 -1.05 20.83 -26.05
C ALA A 853 -0.57 19.46 -26.51
N LEU A 854 0.71 19.31 -26.80
CA LEU A 854 1.32 18.03 -27.16
C LEU A 854 1.27 17.01 -26.01
N ASN A 855 1.41 17.45 -24.75
CA ASN A 855 1.22 16.61 -23.58
C ASN A 855 -0.21 16.07 -23.48
N LEU A 856 -1.21 16.94 -23.67
CA LEU A 856 -2.62 16.51 -23.71
C LEU A 856 -2.88 15.50 -24.81
N VAL A 857 -2.27 15.69 -25.98
CA VAL A 857 -2.33 14.73 -27.09
C VAL A 857 -1.72 13.39 -26.68
N THR A 858 -0.58 13.38 -26.03
CA THR A 858 0.06 12.14 -25.53
C THR A 858 -0.86 11.38 -24.58
N VAL A 859 -1.50 12.09 -23.66
CA VAL A 859 -2.48 11.52 -22.74
C VAL A 859 -3.69 10.96 -23.47
N ALA A 860 -4.24 11.69 -24.44
CA ALA A 860 -5.38 11.24 -25.23
C ALA A 860 -5.07 9.96 -26.00
N VAL A 861 -3.87 9.84 -26.57
CA VAL A 861 -3.43 8.60 -27.24
C VAL A 861 -3.27 7.46 -26.24
N ALA A 862 -2.68 7.71 -25.07
CA ALA A 862 -2.53 6.66 -24.05
C ALA A 862 -3.90 6.12 -23.62
N PHE A 863 -4.88 6.99 -23.37
CA PHE A 863 -6.25 6.56 -23.07
C PHE A 863 -6.95 5.90 -24.26
N GLY A 864 -6.70 6.37 -25.48
CA GLY A 864 -7.24 5.74 -26.70
C GLY A 864 -6.75 4.29 -26.83
N VAL A 865 -5.46 4.06 -26.61
CA VAL A 865 -4.88 2.71 -26.65
C VAL A 865 -5.39 1.86 -25.48
N LEU A 866 -5.51 2.42 -24.27
CA LEU A 866 -6.12 1.71 -23.13
C LEU A 866 -7.56 1.29 -23.43
N THR A 867 -8.34 2.16 -24.07
CA THR A 867 -9.72 1.84 -24.51
C THR A 867 -9.72 0.68 -25.50
N LEU A 868 -8.81 0.68 -26.47
CA LEU A 868 -8.70 -0.37 -27.49
C LEU A 868 -8.27 -1.73 -26.89
N LEU A 869 -7.44 -1.72 -25.86
CA LEU A 869 -6.89 -2.95 -25.28
C LEU A 869 -7.73 -3.51 -24.14
N PHE A 870 -8.34 -2.67 -23.33
CA PHE A 870 -9.02 -3.10 -22.11
C PHE A 870 -10.54 -2.90 -22.13
N ASN A 871 -11.08 -2.02 -22.96
CA ASN A 871 -12.53 -1.81 -23.04
C ASN A 871 -13.16 -2.69 -24.13
N VAL A 872 -12.84 -3.98 -24.08
CA VAL A 872 -13.26 -5.03 -25.03
C VAL A 872 -13.91 -6.19 -24.29
N PRO A 873 -14.83 -6.96 -24.95
CA PRO A 873 -15.47 -8.12 -24.33
C PRO A 873 -14.47 -9.17 -23.83
N GLU A 874 -14.88 -9.96 -22.85
CA GLU A 874 -14.11 -11.10 -22.36
C GLU A 874 -13.67 -12.04 -23.50
N GLY A 875 -12.43 -12.55 -23.41
CA GLY A 875 -11.83 -13.45 -24.39
C GLY A 875 -10.78 -12.81 -25.30
N TRP A 876 -10.48 -11.51 -25.15
CA TRP A 876 -9.37 -10.89 -25.86
C TRP A 876 -8.01 -11.33 -25.26
N PRO A 877 -6.95 -11.52 -26.08
CA PRO A 877 -5.67 -12.09 -25.60
C PRO A 877 -4.97 -11.33 -24.49
N LEU A 878 -5.29 -10.04 -24.28
CA LEU A 878 -4.72 -9.18 -23.23
C LEU A 878 -5.65 -9.05 -22.00
N GLY A 879 -6.65 -9.94 -21.88
CA GLY A 879 -7.62 -9.93 -20.79
C GLY A 879 -8.73 -8.90 -21.03
N GLY A 880 -9.88 -9.35 -21.57
CA GLY A 880 -11.04 -8.50 -21.77
C GLY A 880 -11.59 -8.01 -20.44
N HIS A 881 -11.51 -6.71 -20.22
CA HIS A 881 -12.20 -6.02 -19.14
C HIS A 881 -13.25 -5.11 -19.77
N THR A 882 -14.40 -5.00 -19.15
CA THR A 882 -15.49 -4.19 -19.70
C THR A 882 -15.26 -2.69 -19.53
N TYR A 883 -14.21 -2.30 -18.77
CA TYR A 883 -13.89 -0.90 -18.45
C TYR A 883 -12.40 -0.71 -18.08
N VAL A 884 -11.97 0.54 -18.11
CA VAL A 884 -10.69 0.98 -17.50
C VAL A 884 -10.97 1.42 -16.08
N ASP A 885 -10.11 1.06 -15.14
CA ASP A 885 -10.24 1.49 -13.75
C ASP A 885 -10.18 3.03 -13.66
N ALA A 886 -11.22 3.62 -13.07
CA ALA A 886 -11.33 5.08 -12.93
C ALA A 886 -10.17 5.68 -12.13
N ILE A 887 -9.66 4.92 -11.17
CA ILE A 887 -8.55 5.30 -10.30
C ILE A 887 -7.24 5.24 -11.07
N GLY A 888 -7.05 4.12 -11.79
CA GLY A 888 -5.93 3.95 -12.71
C GLY A 888 -5.88 5.09 -13.72
N ALA A 889 -7.02 5.45 -14.31
CA ALA A 889 -7.12 6.55 -15.26
C ALA A 889 -6.66 7.89 -14.66
N ALA A 890 -7.15 8.29 -13.48
CA ALA A 890 -6.74 9.52 -12.82
C ALA A 890 -5.25 9.52 -12.45
N GLY A 891 -4.73 8.39 -11.95
CA GLY A 891 -3.31 8.20 -11.64
C GLY A 891 -2.43 8.28 -12.88
N ILE A 892 -2.82 7.60 -13.96
CA ILE A 892 -2.14 7.62 -15.27
C ILE A 892 -2.02 9.06 -15.77
N PHE A 893 -3.11 9.83 -15.75
CA PHE A 893 -3.10 11.23 -16.18
C PHE A 893 -2.06 12.05 -15.41
N GLY A 894 -2.12 12.03 -14.08
CA GLY A 894 -1.22 12.83 -13.24
C GLY A 894 0.26 12.45 -13.43
N ILE A 895 0.56 11.16 -13.50
CA ILE A 895 1.93 10.65 -13.69
C ILE A 895 2.46 10.98 -15.08
N ILE A 896 1.69 10.72 -16.15
CA ILE A 896 2.09 11.05 -17.53
C ILE A 896 2.37 12.53 -17.67
N PHE A 897 1.46 13.36 -17.16
CA PHE A 897 1.58 14.81 -17.31
C PHE A 897 2.83 15.35 -16.61
N GLY A 898 3.14 14.80 -15.43
CA GLY A 898 4.36 15.17 -14.71
C GLY A 898 5.65 14.67 -15.39
N LEU A 899 5.69 13.39 -15.80
CA LEU A 899 6.87 12.79 -16.46
C LEU A 899 7.16 13.42 -17.82
N SER A 900 6.13 13.74 -18.59
CA SER A 900 6.30 14.26 -19.93
C SER A 900 6.95 15.65 -19.94
N ILE A 901 6.77 16.49 -18.94
CA ILE A 901 7.33 17.83 -18.87
C ILE A 901 8.86 17.81 -18.76
N ASP A 902 9.40 16.86 -18.03
CA ASP A 902 10.83 16.80 -17.69
C ASP A 902 11.73 16.82 -18.92
N TYR A 903 11.40 16.00 -19.91
CA TYR A 903 12.16 15.95 -21.16
C TYR A 903 11.87 17.14 -22.08
N ALA A 904 10.64 17.72 -22.05
CA ALA A 904 10.35 18.93 -22.78
C ALA A 904 11.25 20.07 -22.35
N VAL A 905 11.31 20.28 -21.03
CA VAL A 905 12.14 21.32 -20.44
C VAL A 905 13.61 21.09 -20.82
N PHE A 906 14.10 19.85 -20.70
CA PHE A 906 15.50 19.55 -21.03
C PHE A 906 15.85 19.85 -22.48
N LEU A 907 15.01 19.45 -23.44
CA LEU A 907 15.19 19.72 -24.87
C LEU A 907 15.06 21.21 -25.18
N LEU A 908 13.96 21.82 -24.74
CA LEU A 908 13.62 23.20 -25.08
C LEU A 908 14.59 24.21 -24.46
N MET A 909 15.13 23.90 -23.28
CA MET A 909 16.17 24.74 -22.67
C MET A 909 17.48 24.71 -23.47
N ARG A 910 17.87 23.56 -24.02
CA ARG A 910 19.07 23.49 -24.89
C ARG A 910 18.87 24.21 -26.20
N MET A 911 17.67 24.14 -26.78
CA MET A 911 17.31 24.93 -27.96
C MET A 911 17.36 26.42 -27.67
N ARG A 912 16.78 26.83 -26.54
CA ARG A 912 16.75 28.23 -26.10
C ARG A 912 18.15 28.79 -25.83
N GLU A 913 19.02 28.06 -25.15
CA GLU A 913 20.42 28.41 -24.90
C GLU A 913 21.15 28.79 -26.21
N HIS A 914 20.93 27.99 -27.24
CA HIS A 914 21.58 28.23 -28.53
C HIS A 914 20.95 29.41 -29.26
N TYR A 915 19.62 29.55 -29.19
CA TYR A 915 18.88 30.67 -29.77
C TYR A 915 19.29 32.02 -29.14
N GLU A 916 19.43 32.11 -27.84
CA GLU A 916 19.89 33.31 -27.11
C GLU A 916 21.33 33.71 -27.46
N ASN A 917 22.14 32.80 -27.98
CA ASN A 917 23.52 33.05 -28.48
C ASN A 917 23.52 33.48 -29.96
N ASN A 918 22.44 34.10 -30.46
CA ASN A 918 22.26 34.60 -31.81
C ASN A 918 22.22 33.56 -32.94
N ALA A 919 21.88 32.29 -32.63
CA ALA A 919 21.60 31.28 -33.62
C ALA A 919 20.20 31.46 -34.23
N SER A 920 19.99 31.01 -35.45
CA SER A 920 18.64 30.94 -36.05
C SER A 920 17.79 29.89 -35.33
N ASN A 921 16.44 30.03 -35.47
CA ASN A 921 15.55 29.03 -34.90
C ASN A 921 15.86 27.59 -35.38
N GLU A 922 16.19 27.44 -36.66
CA GLU A 922 16.57 26.14 -37.26
C GLU A 922 17.87 25.59 -36.66
N GLU A 923 18.91 26.40 -36.51
CA GLU A 923 20.16 26.00 -35.87
C GLU A 923 19.95 25.61 -34.40
N ALA A 924 19.13 26.36 -33.68
CA ALA A 924 18.78 26.07 -32.30
C ALA A 924 18.08 24.71 -32.16
N ILE A 925 17.14 24.39 -33.05
CA ILE A 925 16.45 23.10 -33.08
C ILE A 925 17.40 21.95 -33.34
N VAL A 926 18.23 22.09 -34.41
CA VAL A 926 19.20 21.02 -34.77
C VAL A 926 20.23 20.82 -33.65
N PHE A 927 20.75 21.90 -33.07
CA PHE A 927 21.68 21.82 -31.96
C PHE A 927 21.06 21.17 -30.73
N GLY A 928 19.83 21.57 -30.34
CA GLY A 928 19.11 20.97 -29.21
C GLY A 928 18.90 19.47 -29.41
N LEU A 929 18.45 19.05 -30.58
CA LEU A 929 18.25 17.64 -30.91
C LEU A 929 19.56 16.84 -30.91
N ASP A 930 20.62 17.36 -31.52
CA ASP A 930 21.93 16.68 -31.55
C ASP A 930 22.47 16.40 -30.15
N LYS A 931 22.29 17.34 -29.21
CA LYS A 931 22.79 17.23 -27.85
C LYS A 931 21.88 16.40 -26.92
N THR A 932 20.57 16.32 -27.19
CA THR A 932 19.63 15.76 -26.22
C THR A 932 18.91 14.49 -26.70
N ALA A 933 18.75 14.28 -28.02
CA ALA A 933 17.95 13.16 -28.55
C ALA A 933 18.44 11.79 -28.04
N ARG A 934 19.75 11.57 -27.98
CA ARG A 934 20.32 10.33 -27.46
C ARG A 934 20.04 10.10 -25.98
N VAL A 935 20.05 11.16 -25.17
CA VAL A 935 19.75 11.06 -23.74
C VAL A 935 18.28 10.80 -23.53
N ILE A 936 17.40 11.52 -24.26
CA ILE A 936 15.94 11.38 -24.20
C ILE A 936 15.51 9.97 -24.63
N THR A 937 16.02 9.46 -25.77
CA THR A 937 15.68 8.11 -26.23
C THR A 937 16.21 7.02 -25.29
N GLY A 938 17.39 7.22 -24.72
CA GLY A 938 17.95 6.32 -23.71
C GLY A 938 17.10 6.29 -22.42
N ALA A 939 16.71 7.44 -21.94
CA ALA A 939 15.86 7.58 -20.78
C ALA A 939 14.46 6.98 -21.01
N ALA A 940 13.86 7.25 -22.18
CA ALA A 940 12.60 6.63 -22.56
C ALA A 940 12.67 5.11 -22.63
N ALA A 941 13.75 4.56 -23.23
CA ALA A 941 13.95 3.11 -23.29
C ALA A 941 14.05 2.49 -21.88
N ILE A 942 14.69 3.18 -20.95
CA ILE A 942 14.81 2.77 -19.55
C ILE A 942 13.44 2.77 -18.86
N MET A 943 12.68 3.86 -19.00
CA MET A 943 11.34 3.95 -18.41
C MET A 943 10.37 2.93 -19.02
N MET A 944 10.43 2.75 -20.37
CA MET A 944 9.65 1.70 -21.03
C MET A 944 10.03 0.31 -20.51
N ALA A 945 11.30 0.05 -20.22
CA ALA A 945 11.73 -1.22 -19.65
C ALA A 945 11.03 -1.52 -18.31
N VAL A 946 10.86 -0.51 -17.48
CA VAL A 946 10.12 -0.62 -16.21
C VAL A 946 8.61 -0.80 -16.49
N PHE A 947 8.00 0.12 -17.24
CA PHE A 947 6.55 0.14 -17.41
C PHE A 947 6.00 -1.06 -18.18
N VAL A 948 6.75 -1.61 -19.16
CA VAL A 948 6.39 -2.84 -19.89
C VAL A 948 6.35 -4.05 -18.94
N ALA A 949 7.25 -4.13 -17.96
CA ALA A 949 7.21 -5.19 -16.96
C ALA A 949 5.92 -5.13 -16.13
N PHE A 950 5.48 -3.92 -15.75
CA PHE A 950 4.20 -3.73 -15.06
C PHE A 950 2.97 -3.88 -15.98
N ALA A 951 3.10 -3.59 -17.29
CA ALA A 951 2.05 -3.87 -18.26
C ALA A 951 1.71 -5.36 -18.37
N GLY A 952 2.69 -6.24 -18.11
CA GLY A 952 2.51 -7.69 -18.04
C GLY A 952 2.00 -8.20 -16.69
N ALA A 953 1.59 -7.34 -15.76
CA ALA A 953 1.05 -7.75 -14.47
C ALA A 953 -0.31 -8.45 -14.62
N ASN A 954 -0.56 -9.43 -13.76
CA ASN A 954 -1.81 -10.21 -13.79
C ASN A 954 -3.03 -9.42 -13.29
N ILE A 955 -2.82 -8.38 -12.46
CA ILE A 955 -3.91 -7.56 -11.96
C ILE A 955 -4.20 -6.39 -12.92
N ALA A 956 -5.48 -6.24 -13.30
CA ALA A 956 -5.90 -5.31 -14.35
C ALA A 956 -5.47 -3.85 -14.11
N THR A 957 -5.66 -3.32 -12.91
CA THR A 957 -5.28 -1.93 -12.57
C THR A 957 -3.79 -1.68 -12.78
N VAL A 958 -2.92 -2.61 -12.37
CA VAL A 958 -1.47 -2.51 -12.52
C VAL A 958 -1.07 -2.63 -13.99
N SER A 959 -1.67 -3.57 -14.73
CA SER A 959 -1.45 -3.76 -16.17
C SER A 959 -1.88 -2.54 -16.98
N GLN A 960 -3.03 -1.95 -16.66
CA GLN A 960 -3.53 -0.72 -17.28
C GLN A 960 -2.59 0.47 -17.02
N LEU A 961 -2.11 0.60 -15.77
CA LEU A 961 -1.16 1.64 -15.39
C LEU A 961 0.16 1.49 -16.15
N GLY A 962 0.73 0.29 -16.17
CA GLY A 962 1.96 -0.02 -16.90
C GLY A 962 1.84 0.21 -18.41
N THR A 963 0.73 -0.24 -19.01
CA THR A 963 0.44 -0.07 -20.44
C THR A 963 0.27 1.40 -20.81
N GLY A 964 -0.55 2.14 -20.05
CA GLY A 964 -0.79 3.56 -20.30
C GLY A 964 0.49 4.39 -20.24
N LEU A 965 1.32 4.14 -19.22
CA LEU A 965 2.61 4.82 -19.07
C LEU A 965 3.60 4.41 -20.15
N THR A 966 3.64 3.15 -20.58
CA THR A 966 4.48 2.68 -21.68
C THR A 966 4.15 3.39 -22.99
N VAL A 967 2.87 3.42 -23.35
CA VAL A 967 2.40 4.09 -24.58
C VAL A 967 2.70 5.58 -24.53
N ALA A 968 2.43 6.21 -23.40
CA ALA A 968 2.69 7.63 -23.24
C ALA A 968 4.17 7.98 -23.40
N VAL A 969 5.06 7.25 -22.72
CA VAL A 969 6.50 7.50 -22.80
C VAL A 969 7.04 7.20 -24.19
N LEU A 970 6.58 6.11 -24.82
CA LEU A 970 6.97 5.78 -26.19
C LEU A 970 6.60 6.90 -27.17
N LEU A 971 5.36 7.36 -27.13
CA LEU A 971 4.86 8.40 -28.02
C LEU A 971 5.56 9.74 -27.74
N ASP A 972 5.64 10.12 -26.49
CA ASP A 972 6.19 11.40 -26.06
C ASP A 972 7.67 11.53 -26.44
N ALA A 973 8.48 10.55 -26.06
CA ALA A 973 9.93 10.63 -26.29
C ALA A 973 10.37 10.38 -27.74
N THR A 974 9.54 9.72 -28.56
CA THR A 974 9.90 9.42 -29.96
C THR A 974 9.20 10.36 -30.93
N VAL A 975 7.89 10.32 -30.97
CA VAL A 975 7.08 11.02 -31.98
C VAL A 975 6.91 12.48 -31.63
N VAL A 976 6.48 12.76 -30.41
CA VAL A 976 6.10 14.12 -30.00
C VAL A 976 7.35 15.01 -29.91
N ARG A 977 8.38 14.60 -29.23
CA ARG A 977 9.53 15.47 -28.93
C ARG A 977 10.60 15.46 -30.00
N ILE A 978 10.84 14.33 -30.65
CA ILE A 978 11.91 14.24 -31.64
C ILE A 978 11.42 14.72 -33.01
N VAL A 979 10.11 14.58 -33.30
CA VAL A 979 9.59 14.92 -34.63
C VAL A 979 8.57 16.05 -34.57
N LEU A 980 7.46 15.91 -33.84
CA LEU A 980 6.30 16.79 -33.91
C LEU A 980 6.60 18.19 -33.35
N LEU A 981 7.20 18.26 -32.15
CA LEU A 981 7.55 19.55 -31.53
C LEU A 981 8.56 20.33 -32.37
N PRO A 982 9.70 19.79 -32.83
CA PRO A 982 10.63 20.46 -33.71
C PRO A 982 10.01 20.88 -35.06
N ALA A 983 9.16 20.01 -35.63
CA ALA A 983 8.47 20.33 -36.89
C ALA A 983 7.51 21.51 -36.72
N LEU A 984 6.76 21.58 -35.63
CA LEU A 984 5.91 22.73 -35.28
C LEU A 984 6.73 23.99 -35.03
N MET A 985 7.87 23.89 -34.35
CA MET A 985 8.79 25.02 -34.13
C MET A 985 9.35 25.56 -35.45
N LEU A 986 9.70 24.67 -36.41
CA LEU A 986 10.15 25.08 -37.74
C LEU A 986 9.03 25.80 -38.54
N LEU A 987 7.80 25.29 -38.49
CA LEU A 987 6.66 25.91 -39.20
C LEU A 987 6.31 27.27 -38.64
N LEU A 988 6.48 27.49 -37.34
CA LEU A 988 6.14 28.78 -36.70
C LEU A 988 7.30 29.77 -36.68
N GLY A 989 8.52 29.31 -36.95
CA GLY A 989 9.72 30.14 -36.99
C GLY A 989 10.03 30.84 -35.66
N ASP A 990 10.57 32.03 -35.70
CA ASP A 990 10.98 32.79 -34.49
C ASP A 990 9.81 33.20 -33.59
N ARG A 991 8.55 33.10 -34.08
CA ARG A 991 7.35 33.38 -33.26
C ARG A 991 7.21 32.48 -32.08
N VAL A 992 7.80 31.30 -32.11
CA VAL A 992 7.76 30.33 -30.97
C VAL A 992 8.42 30.89 -29.72
N TRP A 993 9.40 31.77 -29.87
CA TRP A 993 10.16 32.39 -28.79
C TRP A 993 9.54 33.67 -28.23
N TRP A 994 8.38 34.11 -28.82
CA TRP A 994 7.72 35.33 -28.42
C TRP A 994 7.22 35.34 -26.99
N LEU A 995 7.53 36.45 -26.28
CA LEU A 995 7.03 36.75 -24.95
C LEU A 995 6.50 38.19 -24.93
N PRO A 996 5.29 38.45 -24.39
CA PRO A 996 4.77 39.80 -24.20
C PRO A 996 5.66 40.62 -23.26
N ARG A 997 5.97 41.87 -23.64
CA ARG A 997 6.80 42.80 -22.86
C ARG A 997 6.42 42.97 -21.38
N PRO A 998 5.11 42.98 -20.99
CA PRO A 998 4.74 43.03 -19.57
C PRO A 998 5.21 41.80 -18.80
N LEU A 999 5.09 40.60 -19.40
CA LEU A 999 5.52 39.34 -18.78
C LEU A 999 7.05 39.25 -18.70
N GLU A 1000 7.76 39.78 -19.68
CA GLU A 1000 9.22 39.81 -19.68
C GLU A 1000 9.82 40.57 -18.48
N ARG A 1001 9.13 41.64 -18.01
CA ARG A 1001 9.54 42.44 -16.85
C ARG A 1001 9.21 41.79 -15.51
N ILE A 1002 8.19 40.94 -15.46
CA ILE A 1002 7.70 40.29 -14.19
C ILE A 1002 8.38 38.98 -13.97
N LEU A 1003 8.73 38.24 -15.02
CA LEU A 1003 9.28 36.89 -14.90
C LEU A 1003 10.75 36.94 -14.50
N PRO A 1004 11.16 36.16 -13.47
CA PRO A 1004 12.54 36.10 -13.03
C PRO A 1004 13.45 35.52 -14.12
N GLU A 1005 14.66 36.05 -14.24
CA GLU A 1005 15.73 35.44 -15.04
C GLU A 1005 16.31 34.25 -14.25
N ILE A 1006 15.89 33.06 -14.60
CA ILE A 1006 16.40 31.82 -13.99
C ILE A 1006 17.68 31.41 -14.75
N ASP A 1007 18.85 31.76 -14.21
CA ASP A 1007 20.13 31.24 -14.72
C ASP A 1007 20.27 29.76 -14.38
N LEU A 1008 19.89 28.91 -15.31
CA LEU A 1008 20.01 27.45 -15.19
C LEU A 1008 21.37 26.92 -15.65
N HIS A 1009 22.20 27.79 -16.25
CA HIS A 1009 23.47 27.43 -16.89
C HIS A 1009 24.71 27.72 -16.02
N GLY A 1010 24.58 28.49 -14.94
CA GLY A 1010 25.68 28.81 -14.03
C GLY A 1010 26.80 29.67 -14.67
N SER A 1011 26.51 30.33 -15.80
CA SER A 1011 27.48 31.14 -16.55
C SER A 1011 27.73 32.51 -15.93
N ARG A 1012 26.89 33.01 -15.02
CA ARG A 1012 26.99 34.33 -14.37
C ARG A 1012 27.51 34.31 -12.93
N ALA A 1013 28.37 33.36 -12.56
CA ALA A 1013 29.05 33.42 -11.29
C ALA A 1013 30.56 33.38 -11.55
N GLY A 1014 31.12 34.54 -11.90
CA GLY A 1014 32.53 34.82 -11.74
C GLY A 1014 32.95 34.88 -10.29
#